data_b640b8b76058f2dd596bc4e93cc4b6e0
#
_entry.id   b640b8b76058f2dd596bc4e93cc4b6e0
#
_cell.length_a   1.000
_cell.length_b   1.000
_cell.length_c   1.000
_cell.angle_alpha   90.00
_cell.angle_beta   90.00
_cell.angle_gamma   90.00
#
_symmetry.space_group_name_H-M   'P 1'
#
loop_
_entity.id
_entity.type
_entity.pdbx_description
1 polymer ?
#
loop_
_entity_poly.entity_id
_entity_poly.type
_entity_poly.pdbx_seq_one_letter_code
_entity_poly.pdbx_strand_id
1 'polypeptide(L)'
;MEITLLLALILIVGFIAAKAGQAIRLPSVTGFIAAGILLGPSGLNIITAEATGNQLRHFTQIALMLIAFGIGEHLELKQLKVTAKTILSICLVDTAAALLLVAGAILLATWGSGAGGPEWHFKDYLVLAIILGTVSIATAPGTVLFITRECRAVGPMTTTLLQVVAVNNGLAIVFFGVALVFARQVVGADQMVWGAMLTVIFTKISFSLLLGVATGLIIDFIIHRLKDRGEMLTAGLALLLLSGEMARFLNLSPLLVGIAIGFTIVNREHRDVRLFRTFNAFEPPIYVLFFTLAGAHLNFSTLTVAGWLGFIYFVSRFISKVSGTYLGGGMAGAPHILRKYLGIALVPQAGIAIGLVFLINGDPNLNEYAAILTPTILVGVLLAELIGPACTKYALESSGEAVVDNGGKAGAESQENREFFLEETMEAQLVPWSWEKLKPAPTPVGSVIFGVSHQSTVGGLARMATLLAHHFKAQPVAISIENTQGKSLMSTDTSELFALADQEVRSLGYTLHTSKVRAESIAKGIVAVSKENDALTILLGYPFQRTEHNFNKIVEDIAFAALCPITIVKFTGILHTERILVPIVNSSDLEVVGDTLCALAHIGKHSITLLRLLSTDVQDHEITDYEKKLYNWVTDKNLSFVKCFVTKSEARMETIILEAQTHDLLVMAVSEGAGLKKMLLGSLADDVASNCQRPILMVHRPRL
;
A
#
# COMPACT_ATOMS: atom_id res chain seq x y z
N MET A 1 -39.75 -7.31 2.32
CA MET A 1 -39.19 -6.28 3.22
C MET A 1 -38.65 -5.13 2.37
N GLU A 2 -38.82 -3.88 2.81
CA GLU A 2 -38.32 -2.75 2.04
C GLU A 2 -36.78 -2.77 1.99
N ILE A 3 -36.21 -2.37 0.84
CA ILE A 3 -34.76 -2.40 0.61
C ILE A 3 -34.01 -1.58 1.66
N THR A 4 -34.55 -0.43 2.05
CA THR A 4 -33.95 0.47 3.05
C THR A 4 -33.80 -0.21 4.42
N LEU A 5 -34.86 -0.92 4.88
CA LEU A 5 -34.79 -1.66 6.13
C LEU A 5 -33.78 -2.81 6.06
N LEU A 6 -33.73 -3.49 4.92
CA LEU A 6 -32.78 -4.59 4.69
C LEU A 6 -31.33 -4.09 4.73
N LEU A 7 -31.02 -2.96 4.08
CA LEU A 7 -29.69 -2.34 4.13
C LEU A 7 -29.32 -1.91 5.55
N ALA A 8 -30.27 -1.31 6.28
CA ALA A 8 -30.05 -0.93 7.68
C ALA A 8 -29.73 -2.14 8.56
N LEU A 9 -30.46 -3.24 8.42
CA LEU A 9 -30.22 -4.49 9.16
C LEU A 9 -28.85 -5.09 8.83
N ILE A 10 -28.48 -5.14 7.54
CA ILE A 10 -27.18 -5.64 7.10
C ILE A 10 -26.05 -4.82 7.75
N LEU A 11 -26.14 -3.49 7.72
CA LEU A 11 -25.13 -2.62 8.31
C LEU A 11 -25.04 -2.78 9.83
N ILE A 12 -26.18 -2.80 10.54
CA ILE A 12 -26.22 -2.91 12.01
C ILE A 12 -25.69 -4.28 12.47
N VAL A 13 -26.26 -5.36 11.93
CA VAL A 13 -25.88 -6.73 12.34
C VAL A 13 -24.44 -7.04 11.92
N GLY A 14 -24.05 -6.60 10.71
CA GLY A 14 -22.68 -6.73 10.24
C GLY A 14 -21.68 -6.01 11.17
N PHE A 15 -21.98 -4.75 11.53
CA PHE A 15 -21.14 -3.98 12.45
C PHE A 15 -21.04 -4.62 13.84
N ILE A 16 -22.16 -5.08 14.42
CA ILE A 16 -22.18 -5.75 15.74
C ILE A 16 -21.36 -7.04 15.68
N ALA A 17 -21.59 -7.87 14.66
CA ALA A 17 -20.86 -9.13 14.50
C ALA A 17 -19.36 -8.92 14.29
N ALA A 18 -18.96 -7.88 13.54
CA ALA A 18 -17.56 -7.53 13.40
C ALA A 18 -16.93 -7.12 14.74
N LYS A 19 -17.61 -6.31 15.54
CA LYS A 19 -17.13 -5.92 16.87
C LYS A 19 -17.04 -7.12 17.82
N ALA A 20 -17.99 -8.03 17.78
CA ALA A 20 -17.94 -9.28 18.53
C ALA A 20 -16.77 -10.17 18.06
N GLY A 21 -16.54 -10.27 16.75
CA GLY A 21 -15.39 -10.97 16.19
C GLY A 21 -14.04 -10.38 16.63
N GLN A 22 -13.92 -9.06 16.59
CA GLN A 22 -12.72 -8.35 17.07
C GLN A 22 -12.43 -8.63 18.56
N ALA A 23 -13.47 -8.73 19.40
CA ALA A 23 -13.32 -9.06 20.83
C ALA A 23 -12.66 -10.45 21.05
N ILE A 24 -12.85 -11.39 20.14
CA ILE A 24 -12.23 -12.71 20.14
C ILE A 24 -11.03 -12.81 19.18
N ARG A 25 -10.46 -11.66 18.76
CA ARG A 25 -9.29 -11.52 17.87
C ARG A 25 -9.48 -12.01 16.43
N LEU A 26 -10.71 -12.19 15.98
CA LEU A 26 -11.00 -12.48 14.58
C LEU A 26 -11.02 -11.18 13.73
N PRO A 27 -10.69 -11.28 12.43
CA PRO A 27 -10.87 -10.15 11.51
C PRO A 27 -12.34 -9.75 11.40
N SER A 28 -12.59 -8.46 11.15
CA SER A 28 -13.94 -7.91 10.95
C SER A 28 -14.70 -8.59 9.81
N VAL A 29 -13.98 -9.00 8.75
CA VAL A 29 -14.56 -9.73 7.61
C VAL A 29 -15.26 -11.00 8.04
N THR A 30 -14.63 -11.78 8.93
CA THR A 30 -15.23 -13.01 9.47
C THR A 30 -16.56 -12.72 10.19
N GLY A 31 -16.62 -11.60 10.94
CA GLY A 31 -17.84 -11.12 11.57
C GLY A 31 -18.93 -10.73 10.56
N PHE A 32 -18.57 -10.00 9.50
CA PHE A 32 -19.52 -9.63 8.44
C PHE A 32 -20.09 -10.86 7.73
N ILE A 33 -19.25 -11.85 7.40
CA ILE A 33 -19.67 -13.10 6.76
C ILE A 33 -20.59 -13.89 7.70
N ALA A 34 -20.25 -14.00 9.00
CA ALA A 34 -21.07 -14.66 9.99
C ALA A 34 -22.44 -13.96 10.13
N ALA A 35 -22.49 -12.63 10.13
CA ALA A 35 -23.73 -11.85 10.10
C ALA A 35 -24.57 -12.18 8.86
N GLY A 36 -23.93 -12.32 7.70
CA GLY A 36 -24.58 -12.69 6.45
C GLY A 36 -25.18 -14.11 6.50
N ILE A 37 -24.45 -15.08 7.02
CA ILE A 37 -24.96 -16.43 7.23
C ILE A 37 -26.16 -16.44 8.18
N LEU A 38 -26.08 -15.66 9.27
CA LEU A 38 -27.18 -15.54 10.23
C LEU A 38 -28.43 -14.90 9.61
N LEU A 39 -28.28 -13.84 8.83
CA LEU A 39 -29.39 -13.13 8.19
C LEU A 39 -29.90 -13.84 6.92
N GLY A 40 -29.07 -14.67 6.31
CA GLY A 40 -29.33 -15.36 5.05
C GLY A 40 -30.25 -16.59 5.16
N PRO A 41 -30.45 -17.30 4.01
CA PRO A 41 -31.29 -18.49 3.94
C PRO A 41 -30.87 -19.64 4.86
N SER A 42 -29.61 -19.69 5.25
CA SER A 42 -29.08 -20.71 6.18
C SER A 42 -29.35 -20.41 7.66
N GLY A 43 -29.74 -19.18 7.99
CA GLY A 43 -30.01 -18.74 9.36
C GLY A 43 -31.48 -18.31 9.53
N LEU A 44 -31.67 -17.02 9.76
CA LEU A 44 -33.01 -16.43 10.02
C LEU A 44 -33.86 -16.23 8.77
N ASN A 45 -33.30 -16.45 7.57
CA ASN A 45 -33.95 -16.24 6.26
C ASN A 45 -34.57 -14.83 6.08
N ILE A 46 -33.95 -13.83 6.71
CA ILE A 46 -34.34 -12.42 6.56
C ILE A 46 -33.92 -11.89 5.19
N ILE A 47 -32.71 -12.24 4.77
CA ILE A 47 -32.18 -11.99 3.44
C ILE A 47 -32.52 -13.21 2.58
N THR A 48 -33.59 -13.11 1.80
CA THR A 48 -34.00 -14.22 0.92
C THR A 48 -33.08 -14.33 -0.29
N ALA A 49 -33.00 -15.51 -0.90
CA ALA A 49 -32.24 -15.74 -2.13
C ALA A 49 -32.69 -14.82 -3.28
N GLU A 50 -33.97 -14.50 -3.34
CA GLU A 50 -34.55 -13.58 -4.32
C GLU A 50 -34.09 -12.13 -4.11
N ALA A 51 -34.09 -11.64 -2.84
CA ALA A 51 -33.60 -10.31 -2.50
C ALA A 51 -32.11 -10.16 -2.83
N THR A 52 -31.32 -11.19 -2.58
CA THR A 52 -29.87 -11.20 -2.86
C THR A 52 -29.59 -11.23 -4.37
N GLY A 53 -30.36 -12.02 -5.14
CA GLY A 53 -30.18 -12.17 -6.58
C GLY A 53 -30.59 -10.96 -7.40
N ASN A 54 -31.65 -10.26 -7.01
CA ASN A 54 -32.23 -9.18 -7.82
C ASN A 54 -31.98 -7.79 -7.22
N GLN A 55 -32.37 -7.56 -5.97
CA GLN A 55 -32.39 -6.21 -5.39
C GLN A 55 -31.02 -5.73 -4.91
N LEU A 56 -30.21 -6.61 -4.32
CA LEU A 56 -28.92 -6.26 -3.70
C LEU A 56 -27.71 -6.53 -4.62
N ARG A 57 -27.92 -7.12 -5.80
CA ARG A 57 -26.89 -7.43 -6.78
C ARG A 57 -26.06 -6.19 -7.17
N HIS A 58 -26.71 -5.04 -7.30
CA HIS A 58 -26.05 -3.80 -7.68
C HIS A 58 -25.04 -3.33 -6.63
N PHE A 59 -25.34 -3.50 -5.33
CA PHE A 59 -24.40 -3.14 -4.26
C PHE A 59 -23.15 -4.02 -4.28
N THR A 60 -23.30 -5.32 -4.55
CA THR A 60 -22.18 -6.24 -4.72
C THR A 60 -21.29 -5.82 -5.90
N GLN A 61 -21.90 -5.34 -6.98
CA GLN A 61 -21.16 -4.88 -8.17
C GLN A 61 -20.40 -3.58 -7.91
N ILE A 62 -21.01 -2.61 -7.22
CA ILE A 62 -20.35 -1.37 -6.80
C ILE A 62 -19.14 -1.70 -5.92
N ALA A 63 -19.34 -2.58 -4.94
CA ALA A 63 -18.27 -3.00 -4.06
C ALA A 63 -17.11 -3.67 -4.82
N LEU A 64 -17.40 -4.60 -5.73
CA LEU A 64 -16.38 -5.27 -6.56
C LEU A 64 -15.58 -4.29 -7.41
N MET A 65 -16.23 -3.27 -7.99
CA MET A 65 -15.54 -2.25 -8.78
C MET A 65 -14.61 -1.39 -7.93
N LEU A 66 -15.06 -0.96 -6.73
CA LEU A 66 -14.22 -0.19 -5.80
C LEU A 66 -13.03 -1.01 -5.29
N ILE A 67 -13.26 -2.28 -4.94
CA ILE A 67 -12.20 -3.21 -4.52
C ILE A 67 -11.19 -3.40 -5.65
N ALA A 68 -11.64 -3.62 -6.88
CA ALA A 68 -10.78 -3.80 -8.04
C ALA A 68 -9.93 -2.54 -8.30
N PHE A 69 -10.54 -1.37 -8.20
CA PHE A 69 -9.86 -0.08 -8.31
C PHE A 69 -8.78 0.08 -7.23
N GLY A 70 -9.10 -0.22 -5.96
CA GLY A 70 -8.15 -0.18 -4.85
C GLY A 70 -6.96 -1.15 -5.00
N ILE A 71 -7.17 -2.33 -5.62
CA ILE A 71 -6.06 -3.25 -5.95
C ILE A 71 -5.14 -2.62 -7.00
N GLY A 72 -5.73 -1.94 -8.01
CA GLY A 72 -4.96 -1.24 -9.03
C GLY A 72 -4.02 -0.17 -8.46
N GLU A 73 -4.38 0.47 -7.33
CA GLU A 73 -3.53 1.42 -6.60
C GLU A 73 -2.17 0.82 -6.18
N HIS A 74 -2.16 -0.47 -5.84
CA HIS A 74 -0.95 -1.15 -5.38
C HIS A 74 -0.06 -1.70 -6.51
N LEU A 75 -0.45 -1.48 -7.78
CA LEU A 75 0.30 -1.95 -8.97
C LEU A 75 1.18 -0.84 -9.56
N GLU A 76 2.08 -0.26 -8.78
CA GLU A 76 3.04 0.72 -9.27
C GLU A 76 4.08 0.09 -10.20
N LEU A 77 4.21 0.60 -11.43
CA LEU A 77 5.17 0.12 -12.44
C LEU A 77 6.63 0.16 -11.95
N LYS A 78 6.98 1.17 -11.16
CA LYS A 78 8.35 1.29 -10.60
C LYS A 78 8.66 0.11 -9.69
N GLN A 79 7.75 -0.24 -8.80
CA GLN A 79 7.90 -1.39 -7.88
C GLN A 79 7.77 -2.72 -8.62
N LEU A 80 6.79 -2.83 -9.54
CA LEU A 80 6.59 -4.02 -10.37
C LEU A 80 7.84 -4.39 -11.17
N LYS A 81 8.58 -3.43 -11.74
CA LYS A 81 9.81 -3.71 -12.48
C LYS A 81 10.89 -4.36 -11.62
N VAL A 82 10.99 -3.97 -10.35
CA VAL A 82 11.95 -4.54 -9.40
C VAL A 82 11.54 -5.95 -8.96
N THR A 83 10.24 -6.16 -8.71
CA THR A 83 9.70 -7.40 -8.16
C THR A 83 9.14 -8.35 -9.22
N ALA A 84 9.10 -7.96 -10.50
CA ALA A 84 8.44 -8.69 -11.58
C ALA A 84 8.87 -10.17 -11.69
N LYS A 85 10.18 -10.43 -11.61
CA LYS A 85 10.72 -11.80 -11.66
C LYS A 85 10.19 -12.66 -10.51
N THR A 86 10.16 -12.09 -9.31
CA THR A 86 9.69 -12.78 -8.10
C THR A 86 8.19 -13.04 -8.18
N ILE A 87 7.40 -12.03 -8.56
CA ILE A 87 5.93 -12.15 -8.69
C ILE A 87 5.58 -13.16 -9.78
N LEU A 88 6.19 -13.05 -10.96
CA LEU A 88 5.92 -13.97 -12.06
C LEU A 88 6.28 -15.42 -11.72
N SER A 89 7.44 -15.65 -11.08
CA SER A 89 7.84 -16.97 -10.59
C SER A 89 6.85 -17.53 -9.58
N ILE A 90 6.45 -16.73 -8.59
CA ILE A 90 5.47 -17.14 -7.58
C ILE A 90 4.13 -17.47 -8.23
N CYS A 91 3.60 -16.60 -9.07
CA CYS A 91 2.29 -16.78 -9.70
C CYS A 91 2.26 -17.99 -10.66
N LEU A 92 3.30 -18.22 -11.45
CA LEU A 92 3.36 -19.36 -12.37
C LEU A 92 3.46 -20.69 -11.61
N VAL A 93 4.32 -20.74 -10.57
CA VAL A 93 4.48 -21.97 -9.77
C VAL A 93 3.24 -22.24 -8.91
N ASP A 94 2.62 -21.20 -8.33
CA ASP A 94 1.35 -21.30 -7.60
C ASP A 94 0.22 -21.79 -8.52
N THR A 95 0.10 -21.24 -9.72
CA THR A 95 -0.86 -21.70 -10.74
C THR A 95 -0.63 -23.16 -11.13
N ALA A 96 0.61 -23.55 -11.38
CA ALA A 96 0.95 -24.94 -11.67
C ALA A 96 0.65 -25.88 -10.50
N ALA A 97 0.98 -25.47 -9.29
CA ALA A 97 0.66 -26.25 -8.08
C ALA A 97 -0.86 -26.40 -7.88
N ALA A 98 -1.64 -25.32 -8.10
CA ALA A 98 -3.10 -25.38 -8.03
C ALA A 98 -3.68 -26.35 -9.07
N LEU A 99 -3.23 -26.25 -10.32
CA LEU A 99 -3.66 -27.16 -11.39
C LEU A 99 -3.30 -28.62 -11.09
N LEU A 100 -2.07 -28.87 -10.66
CA LEU A 100 -1.62 -30.25 -10.44
C LEU A 100 -2.20 -30.87 -9.15
N LEU A 101 -2.13 -30.15 -8.03
CA LEU A 101 -2.52 -30.70 -6.72
C LEU A 101 -4.04 -30.74 -6.55
N VAL A 102 -4.74 -29.66 -6.94
CA VAL A 102 -6.20 -29.63 -6.79
C VAL A 102 -6.86 -30.52 -7.83
N ALA A 103 -6.48 -30.42 -9.12
CA ALA A 103 -7.04 -31.29 -10.13
C ALA A 103 -6.70 -32.75 -9.87
N GLY A 104 -5.47 -33.06 -9.46
CA GLY A 104 -5.07 -34.41 -9.08
C GLY A 104 -5.86 -34.98 -7.90
N ALA A 105 -6.02 -34.19 -6.84
CA ALA A 105 -6.80 -34.61 -5.65
C ALA A 105 -8.28 -34.84 -5.98
N ILE A 106 -8.89 -33.96 -6.76
CA ILE A 106 -10.28 -34.08 -7.19
C ILE A 106 -10.45 -35.26 -8.13
N LEU A 107 -9.54 -35.45 -9.11
CA LEU A 107 -9.59 -36.59 -10.04
C LEU A 107 -9.55 -37.92 -9.27
N LEU A 108 -8.62 -38.06 -8.33
CA LEU A 108 -8.50 -39.28 -7.51
C LEU A 108 -9.73 -39.50 -6.65
N ALA A 109 -10.25 -38.43 -6.05
CA ALA A 109 -11.40 -38.49 -5.17
C ALA A 109 -12.68 -38.86 -5.93
N THR A 110 -12.94 -38.24 -7.08
CA THR A 110 -14.16 -38.45 -7.87
C THR A 110 -14.13 -39.76 -8.64
N TRP A 111 -12.98 -40.12 -9.22
CA TRP A 111 -12.82 -41.41 -9.91
C TRP A 111 -12.89 -42.58 -8.93
N GLY A 112 -12.23 -42.47 -7.76
CA GLY A 112 -12.26 -43.51 -6.74
C GLY A 112 -13.64 -43.73 -6.09
N SER A 113 -14.48 -42.70 -6.01
CA SER A 113 -15.83 -42.75 -5.44
C SER A 113 -16.93 -43.05 -6.44
N GLY A 114 -16.65 -42.91 -7.75
CA GLY A 114 -17.67 -43.01 -8.78
C GLY A 114 -18.72 -41.89 -8.73
N ALA A 115 -18.34 -40.68 -8.27
CA ALA A 115 -19.26 -39.59 -7.96
C ALA A 115 -20.12 -39.10 -9.13
N GLY A 116 -19.74 -39.39 -10.39
CA GLY A 116 -20.49 -39.01 -11.57
C GLY A 116 -21.54 -40.03 -12.04
N GLY A 117 -21.54 -41.22 -11.39
CA GLY A 117 -22.43 -42.32 -11.80
C GLY A 117 -21.85 -43.26 -12.85
N PRO A 118 -22.60 -44.31 -13.24
CA PRO A 118 -22.10 -45.40 -14.07
C PRO A 118 -21.83 -45.03 -15.52
N GLU A 119 -22.37 -43.92 -16.01
CA GLU A 119 -22.19 -43.47 -17.41
C GLU A 119 -20.93 -42.58 -17.58
N TRP A 120 -20.30 -42.16 -16.47
CA TRP A 120 -19.12 -41.31 -16.55
C TRP A 120 -17.86 -42.10 -16.92
N HIS A 121 -17.15 -41.59 -17.91
CA HIS A 121 -15.86 -42.10 -18.36
C HIS A 121 -14.72 -41.26 -17.71
N PHE A 122 -13.49 -41.76 -17.77
CA PHE A 122 -12.32 -41.06 -17.24
C PHE A 122 -12.19 -39.59 -17.71
N LYS A 123 -12.57 -39.30 -18.95
CA LYS A 123 -12.57 -37.96 -19.54
C LYS A 123 -13.48 -37.00 -18.81
N ASP A 124 -14.62 -37.47 -18.27
CA ASP A 124 -15.59 -36.62 -17.57
C ASP A 124 -15.07 -36.22 -16.19
N TYR A 125 -14.45 -37.17 -15.49
CA TYR A 125 -13.73 -36.84 -14.22
C TYR A 125 -12.56 -35.88 -14.44
N LEU A 126 -11.86 -35.99 -15.60
CA LEU A 126 -10.77 -35.09 -15.97
C LEU A 126 -11.28 -33.66 -16.21
N VAL A 127 -12.41 -33.50 -16.88
CA VAL A 127 -13.08 -32.21 -17.10
C VAL A 127 -13.38 -31.54 -15.74
N LEU A 128 -14.02 -32.30 -14.85
CA LEU A 128 -14.37 -31.83 -13.51
C LEU A 128 -13.13 -31.39 -12.73
N ALA A 129 -12.08 -32.21 -12.75
CA ALA A 129 -10.82 -31.93 -12.07
C ALA A 129 -10.11 -30.69 -12.60
N ILE A 130 -10.01 -30.53 -13.92
CA ILE A 130 -9.36 -29.38 -14.57
C ILE A 130 -10.11 -28.08 -14.26
N ILE A 131 -11.45 -28.08 -14.35
CA ILE A 131 -12.26 -26.90 -14.03
C ILE A 131 -12.01 -26.50 -12.57
N LEU A 132 -12.10 -27.44 -11.59
CA LEU A 132 -11.86 -27.15 -10.18
C LEU A 132 -10.42 -26.70 -9.92
N GLY A 133 -9.44 -27.29 -10.62
CA GLY A 133 -8.05 -26.86 -10.55
C GLY A 133 -7.87 -25.40 -10.99
N THR A 134 -8.52 -24.98 -12.09
CA THR A 134 -8.42 -23.59 -12.56
C THR A 134 -9.16 -22.60 -11.66
N VAL A 135 -10.32 -22.94 -11.13
CA VAL A 135 -11.06 -22.11 -10.15
C VAL A 135 -10.25 -21.93 -8.87
N SER A 136 -9.45 -22.92 -8.47
CA SER A 136 -8.62 -22.87 -7.25
C SER A 136 -7.49 -21.83 -7.30
N ILE A 137 -7.11 -21.37 -8.49
CA ILE A 137 -6.09 -20.32 -8.68
C ILE A 137 -6.57 -18.99 -8.08
N ALA A 138 -7.88 -18.69 -8.21
CA ALA A 138 -8.47 -17.44 -7.80
C ALA A 138 -8.32 -17.21 -6.28
N THR A 139 -8.00 -15.97 -5.90
CA THR A 139 -7.89 -15.51 -4.52
C THR A 139 -8.83 -14.33 -4.31
N ALA A 140 -9.45 -14.21 -3.13
CA ALA A 140 -10.37 -13.12 -2.81
C ALA A 140 -9.63 -11.78 -2.64
N PRO A 141 -9.67 -10.87 -3.62
CA PRO A 141 -8.92 -9.62 -3.54
C PRO A 141 -9.49 -8.70 -2.47
N GLY A 142 -10.82 -8.66 -2.32
CA GLY A 142 -11.49 -7.81 -1.34
C GLY A 142 -11.14 -8.19 0.09
N THR A 143 -11.17 -9.47 0.41
CA THR A 143 -10.81 -10.00 1.73
C THR A 143 -9.37 -9.67 2.09
N VAL A 144 -8.44 -9.91 1.18
CA VAL A 144 -7.02 -9.61 1.38
C VAL A 144 -6.79 -8.12 1.56
N LEU A 145 -7.34 -7.28 0.69
CA LEU A 145 -7.20 -5.83 0.76
C LEU A 145 -7.81 -5.27 2.05
N PHE A 146 -9.00 -5.74 2.44
CA PHE A 146 -9.64 -5.31 3.67
C PHE A 146 -8.79 -5.64 4.90
N ILE A 147 -8.26 -6.88 4.98
CA ILE A 147 -7.46 -7.30 6.13
C ILE A 147 -6.13 -6.56 6.20
N THR A 148 -5.46 -6.32 5.06
CA THR A 148 -4.25 -5.50 5.03
C THR A 148 -4.50 -4.09 5.58
N ARG A 149 -5.65 -3.49 5.26
CA ARG A 149 -6.06 -2.18 5.79
C ARG A 149 -6.49 -2.25 7.25
N GLU A 150 -7.26 -3.26 7.66
CA GLU A 150 -7.66 -3.47 9.06
C GLU A 150 -6.45 -3.63 9.98
N CYS A 151 -5.47 -4.41 9.55
CA CYS A 151 -4.21 -4.62 10.28
C CYS A 151 -3.20 -3.48 10.09
N ARG A 152 -3.52 -2.47 9.27
CA ARG A 152 -2.59 -1.40 8.86
C ARG A 152 -1.23 -1.96 8.41
N ALA A 153 -1.28 -3.09 7.69
CA ALA A 153 -0.09 -3.79 7.27
C ALA A 153 0.62 -3.02 6.14
N VAL A 154 1.92 -2.80 6.32
CA VAL A 154 2.78 -2.10 5.36
C VAL A 154 4.12 -2.81 5.30
N GLY A 155 4.57 -3.18 4.10
CA GLY A 155 5.87 -3.81 3.92
C GLY A 155 5.99 -4.62 2.62
N PRO A 156 7.16 -5.22 2.39
CA PRO A 156 7.44 -6.00 1.18
C PRO A 156 6.50 -7.19 0.99
N MET A 157 6.11 -7.87 2.07
CA MET A 157 5.17 -8.99 2.00
C MET A 157 3.78 -8.50 1.61
N THR A 158 3.26 -7.44 2.24
CA THR A 158 1.96 -6.85 1.94
C THR A 158 1.88 -6.39 0.49
N THR A 159 2.90 -5.68 0.01
CA THR A 159 2.98 -5.23 -1.39
C THR A 159 3.01 -6.43 -2.35
N THR A 160 3.86 -7.43 -2.07
CA THR A 160 3.94 -8.64 -2.92
C THR A 160 2.63 -9.43 -2.88
N LEU A 161 1.97 -9.53 -1.72
CA LEU A 161 0.69 -10.20 -1.56
C LEU A 161 -0.37 -9.58 -2.48
N LEU A 162 -0.54 -8.26 -2.46
CA LEU A 162 -1.52 -7.56 -3.29
C LEU A 162 -1.22 -7.70 -4.79
N GLN A 163 0.06 -7.63 -5.17
CA GLN A 163 0.51 -7.83 -6.56
C GLN A 163 0.25 -9.26 -7.04
N VAL A 164 0.57 -10.28 -6.21
CA VAL A 164 0.31 -11.69 -6.52
C VAL A 164 -1.20 -11.96 -6.62
N VAL A 165 -2.02 -11.40 -5.75
CA VAL A 165 -3.49 -11.50 -5.83
C VAL A 165 -4.02 -10.96 -7.16
N ALA A 166 -3.54 -9.79 -7.59
CA ALA A 166 -3.96 -9.20 -8.86
C ALA A 166 -3.59 -10.08 -10.07
N VAL A 167 -2.35 -10.57 -10.12
CA VAL A 167 -1.85 -11.42 -11.21
C VAL A 167 -2.54 -12.79 -11.20
N ASN A 168 -2.67 -13.44 -10.06
CA ASN A 168 -3.34 -14.74 -9.93
C ASN A 168 -4.80 -14.70 -10.39
N ASN A 169 -5.51 -13.61 -10.12
CA ASN A 169 -6.89 -13.47 -10.58
C ASN A 169 -6.98 -13.30 -12.11
N GLY A 170 -6.04 -12.60 -12.71
CA GLY A 170 -5.90 -12.57 -14.17
C GLY A 170 -5.61 -13.98 -14.75
N LEU A 171 -4.67 -14.71 -14.16
CA LEU A 171 -4.34 -16.08 -14.57
C LEU A 171 -5.53 -17.03 -14.37
N ALA A 172 -6.28 -16.93 -13.27
CA ALA A 172 -7.47 -17.73 -13.03
C ALA A 172 -8.51 -17.60 -14.16
N ILE A 173 -8.76 -16.37 -14.61
CA ILE A 173 -9.70 -16.10 -15.71
C ILE A 173 -9.19 -16.73 -17.03
N VAL A 174 -7.90 -16.60 -17.32
CA VAL A 174 -7.29 -17.17 -18.53
C VAL A 174 -7.37 -18.69 -18.50
N PHE A 175 -6.88 -19.33 -17.45
CA PHE A 175 -6.84 -20.79 -17.34
C PHE A 175 -8.24 -21.40 -17.26
N PHE A 176 -9.17 -20.74 -16.55
CA PHE A 176 -10.57 -21.17 -16.54
C PHE A 176 -11.20 -21.11 -17.94
N GLY A 177 -10.92 -20.02 -18.68
CA GLY A 177 -11.37 -19.95 -20.07
C GLY A 177 -10.86 -21.12 -20.90
N VAL A 178 -9.58 -21.48 -20.78
CA VAL A 178 -9.00 -22.65 -21.48
C VAL A 178 -9.66 -23.95 -21.03
N ALA A 179 -9.89 -24.11 -19.71
CA ALA A 179 -10.56 -25.29 -19.15
C ALA A 179 -12.01 -25.43 -19.65
N LEU A 180 -12.73 -24.32 -19.79
CA LEU A 180 -14.08 -24.30 -20.32
C LEU A 180 -14.14 -24.76 -21.78
N VAL A 181 -13.13 -24.38 -22.58
CA VAL A 181 -12.97 -24.86 -23.96
C VAL A 181 -12.78 -26.36 -24.01
N PHE A 182 -11.81 -26.81 -23.20
CA PHE A 182 -11.51 -28.24 -23.10
C PHE A 182 -12.77 -29.04 -22.72
N ALA A 183 -13.51 -28.56 -21.74
CA ALA A 183 -14.75 -29.18 -21.29
C ALA A 183 -15.78 -29.29 -22.42
N ARG A 184 -16.07 -28.21 -23.16
CA ARG A 184 -17.00 -28.17 -24.28
C ARG A 184 -16.58 -29.13 -25.40
N GLN A 185 -15.29 -29.23 -25.69
CA GLN A 185 -14.77 -30.15 -26.70
C GLN A 185 -14.93 -31.60 -26.28
N VAL A 186 -14.70 -31.94 -25.02
CA VAL A 186 -14.87 -33.31 -24.49
C VAL A 186 -16.34 -33.73 -24.51
N VAL A 187 -17.26 -32.80 -24.22
CA VAL A 187 -18.72 -33.03 -24.29
C VAL A 187 -19.24 -33.11 -25.75
N GLY A 188 -18.41 -32.79 -26.74
CA GLY A 188 -18.80 -32.82 -28.15
C GLY A 188 -19.68 -31.66 -28.61
N ALA A 189 -19.75 -30.57 -27.79
CA ALA A 189 -20.59 -29.42 -28.06
C ALA A 189 -20.01 -28.46 -29.12
N ASP A 190 -18.70 -28.44 -29.31
CA ASP A 190 -18.01 -27.53 -30.21
C ASP A 190 -16.93 -28.24 -31.04
N GLN A 191 -17.02 -28.09 -32.39
CA GLN A 191 -15.91 -28.40 -33.30
C GLN A 191 -14.94 -27.22 -33.45
N MET A 192 -14.91 -26.32 -32.49
CA MET A 192 -14.17 -25.06 -32.57
C MET A 192 -12.66 -25.30 -32.47
N VAL A 193 -11.90 -24.73 -33.38
CA VAL A 193 -10.43 -24.79 -33.40
C VAL A 193 -9.88 -24.06 -32.18
N TRP A 194 -9.00 -24.69 -31.41
CA TRP A 194 -8.35 -24.12 -30.20
C TRP A 194 -7.84 -22.70 -30.42
N GLY A 195 -7.32 -22.37 -31.58
CA GLY A 195 -6.82 -21.04 -31.92
C GLY A 195 -7.88 -19.95 -31.89
N ALA A 196 -9.09 -20.22 -32.40
CA ALA A 196 -10.18 -19.24 -32.40
C ALA A 196 -10.63 -18.88 -30.97
N MET A 197 -10.61 -19.83 -30.07
CA MET A 197 -11.08 -19.64 -28.72
C MET A 197 -10.05 -18.97 -27.80
N LEU A 198 -8.77 -19.30 -27.91
CA LEU A 198 -7.70 -18.54 -27.27
C LEU A 198 -7.74 -17.08 -27.71
N THR A 199 -7.98 -16.84 -29.02
CA THR A 199 -8.16 -15.48 -29.55
C THR A 199 -9.29 -14.73 -28.83
N VAL A 200 -10.45 -15.37 -28.63
CA VAL A 200 -11.58 -14.74 -27.91
C VAL A 200 -11.20 -14.38 -26.46
N ILE A 201 -10.51 -15.29 -25.74
CA ILE A 201 -10.08 -15.03 -24.35
C ILE A 201 -9.11 -13.85 -24.31
N PHE A 202 -8.04 -13.88 -25.13
CA PHE A 202 -7.07 -12.79 -25.18
C PHE A 202 -7.70 -11.47 -25.63
N THR A 203 -8.63 -11.51 -26.58
CA THR A 203 -9.37 -10.34 -27.03
C THR A 203 -10.19 -9.74 -25.90
N LYS A 204 -10.96 -10.54 -25.15
CA LYS A 204 -11.75 -10.05 -24.01
C LYS A 204 -10.87 -9.45 -22.92
N ILE A 205 -9.74 -10.07 -22.58
CA ILE A 205 -8.78 -9.54 -21.60
C ILE A 205 -8.21 -8.22 -22.10
N SER A 206 -7.73 -8.16 -23.35
CA SER A 206 -7.15 -6.96 -23.94
C SER A 206 -8.15 -5.80 -23.98
N PHE A 207 -9.39 -6.06 -24.41
CA PHE A 207 -10.43 -5.03 -24.42
C PHE A 207 -10.84 -4.59 -23.01
N SER A 208 -10.86 -5.49 -22.03
CA SER A 208 -11.08 -5.11 -20.61
C SER A 208 -9.99 -4.16 -20.11
N LEU A 209 -8.73 -4.48 -20.37
CA LEU A 209 -7.61 -3.63 -19.99
C LEU A 209 -7.63 -2.30 -20.74
N LEU A 210 -7.91 -2.29 -22.03
CA LEU A 210 -8.02 -1.06 -22.84
C LEU A 210 -9.14 -0.16 -22.34
N LEU A 211 -10.33 -0.71 -22.07
CA LEU A 211 -11.44 0.06 -21.49
C LEU A 211 -11.05 0.66 -20.14
N GLY A 212 -10.38 -0.12 -19.28
CA GLY A 212 -9.89 0.36 -18.00
C GLY A 212 -8.85 1.48 -18.11
N VAL A 213 -7.88 1.32 -19.02
CA VAL A 213 -6.87 2.36 -19.28
C VAL A 213 -7.54 3.63 -19.82
N ALA A 214 -8.43 3.51 -20.81
CA ALA A 214 -9.14 4.65 -21.37
C ALA A 214 -9.95 5.40 -20.29
N THR A 215 -10.71 4.67 -19.48
CA THR A 215 -11.48 5.26 -18.36
C THR A 215 -10.53 5.87 -17.33
N GLY A 216 -9.43 5.21 -16.98
CA GLY A 216 -8.42 5.72 -16.04
C GLY A 216 -7.82 7.06 -16.51
N LEU A 217 -7.53 7.19 -17.81
CA LEU A 217 -7.06 8.45 -18.40
C LEU A 217 -8.12 9.56 -18.34
N ILE A 218 -9.39 9.22 -18.59
CA ILE A 218 -10.51 10.16 -18.49
C ILE A 218 -10.67 10.65 -17.06
N ILE A 219 -10.64 9.72 -16.09
CA ILE A 219 -10.74 10.05 -14.66
C ILE A 219 -9.58 10.95 -14.25
N ASP A 220 -8.34 10.60 -14.61
CA ASP A 220 -7.13 11.39 -14.33
C ASP A 220 -7.26 12.82 -14.88
N PHE A 221 -7.71 12.95 -16.13
CA PHE A 221 -7.92 14.26 -16.77
C PHE A 221 -8.99 15.13 -16.07
N ILE A 222 -10.09 14.53 -15.61
CA ILE A 222 -11.18 15.23 -14.95
C ILE A 222 -10.76 15.65 -13.54
N ILE A 223 -10.12 14.75 -12.76
CA ILE A 223 -9.75 14.99 -11.37
C ILE A 223 -8.76 16.15 -11.23
N HIS A 224 -7.82 16.27 -12.16
CA HIS A 224 -6.89 17.41 -12.14
C HIS A 224 -7.56 18.79 -12.27
N ARG A 225 -8.81 18.83 -12.71
CA ARG A 225 -9.63 20.06 -12.83
C ARG A 225 -10.53 20.30 -11.63
N LEU A 226 -10.74 19.29 -10.78
CA LEU A 226 -11.60 19.35 -9.60
C LEU A 226 -10.77 19.70 -8.36
N LYS A 227 -11.31 20.58 -7.52
CA LYS A 227 -10.67 20.99 -6.26
C LYS A 227 -11.37 20.39 -5.04
N ASP A 228 -12.67 20.23 -5.11
CA ASP A 228 -13.48 19.70 -4.02
C ASP A 228 -13.47 18.17 -3.94
N ARG A 229 -13.41 17.62 -2.72
CA ARG A 229 -13.41 16.16 -2.49
C ARG A 229 -14.72 15.50 -2.87
N GLY A 230 -15.85 16.17 -2.63
CA GLY A 230 -17.17 15.67 -2.99
C GLY A 230 -17.35 15.56 -4.51
N GLU A 231 -16.87 16.55 -5.25
CA GLU A 231 -16.87 16.52 -6.73
C GLU A 231 -15.99 15.38 -7.26
N MET A 232 -14.79 15.18 -6.69
CA MET A 232 -13.89 14.08 -7.07
C MET A 232 -14.51 12.71 -6.80
N LEU A 233 -15.16 12.53 -5.64
CA LEU A 233 -15.87 11.29 -5.31
C LEU A 233 -16.99 11.03 -6.29
N THR A 234 -17.82 12.04 -6.54
CA THR A 234 -18.98 11.91 -7.41
C THR A 234 -18.58 11.59 -8.84
N ALA A 235 -17.63 12.35 -9.41
CA ALA A 235 -17.17 12.15 -10.78
C ALA A 235 -16.42 10.81 -10.93
N GLY A 236 -15.52 10.50 -10.00
CA GLY A 236 -14.76 9.26 -10.01
C GLY A 236 -15.67 8.03 -9.87
N LEU A 237 -16.63 8.04 -8.92
CA LEU A 237 -17.58 6.96 -8.73
C LEU A 237 -18.48 6.79 -9.95
N ALA A 238 -19.02 7.88 -10.51
CA ALA A 238 -19.86 7.83 -11.70
C ALA A 238 -19.14 7.17 -12.88
N LEU A 239 -17.90 7.57 -13.15
CA LEU A 239 -17.11 7.00 -14.25
C LEU A 239 -16.69 5.55 -13.98
N LEU A 240 -16.37 5.21 -12.73
CA LEU A 240 -16.05 3.84 -12.32
C LEU A 240 -17.27 2.93 -12.54
N LEU A 241 -18.45 3.32 -12.10
CA LEU A 241 -19.69 2.56 -12.26
C LEU A 241 -20.09 2.44 -13.73
N LEU A 242 -20.00 3.53 -14.49
CA LEU A 242 -20.28 3.53 -15.93
C LEU A 242 -19.39 2.56 -16.68
N SER A 243 -18.07 2.55 -16.37
CA SER A 243 -17.12 1.64 -17.00
C SER A 243 -17.38 0.18 -16.62
N GLY A 244 -17.78 -0.09 -15.39
CA GLY A 244 -18.17 -1.43 -14.95
C GLY A 244 -19.40 -1.96 -15.67
N GLU A 245 -20.42 -1.12 -15.85
CA GLU A 245 -21.64 -1.49 -16.56
C GLU A 245 -21.39 -1.64 -18.07
N MET A 246 -20.55 -0.77 -18.65
CA MET A 246 -20.11 -0.87 -20.03
C MET A 246 -19.31 -2.16 -20.27
N ALA A 247 -18.45 -2.55 -19.34
CA ALA A 247 -17.74 -3.82 -19.40
C ALA A 247 -18.70 -5.01 -19.43
N ARG A 248 -19.75 -4.98 -18.62
CA ARG A 248 -20.78 -6.04 -18.62
C ARG A 248 -21.57 -6.08 -19.92
N PHE A 249 -21.98 -4.93 -20.43
CA PHE A 249 -22.68 -4.83 -21.70
C PHE A 249 -21.87 -5.42 -22.87
N LEU A 250 -20.55 -5.19 -22.85
CA LEU A 250 -19.61 -5.73 -23.85
C LEU A 250 -19.14 -7.16 -23.55
N ASN A 251 -19.68 -7.84 -22.53
CA ASN A 251 -19.22 -9.15 -22.07
C ASN A 251 -17.71 -9.20 -21.73
N LEU A 252 -17.18 -8.10 -21.18
CA LEU A 252 -15.83 -7.95 -20.65
C LEU A 252 -15.81 -8.22 -19.14
N SER A 253 -14.61 -8.24 -18.54
CA SER A 253 -14.44 -8.42 -17.09
C SER A 253 -14.44 -7.09 -16.35
N PRO A 254 -15.48 -6.73 -15.55
CA PRO A 254 -15.49 -5.50 -14.77
C PRO A 254 -14.35 -5.42 -13.76
N LEU A 255 -13.91 -6.57 -13.21
CA LEU A 255 -12.79 -6.65 -12.28
C LEU A 255 -11.48 -6.20 -12.94
N LEU A 256 -11.18 -6.72 -14.16
CA LEU A 256 -9.98 -6.29 -14.89
C LEU A 256 -10.04 -4.82 -15.29
N VAL A 257 -11.23 -4.32 -15.65
CA VAL A 257 -11.45 -2.90 -15.94
C VAL A 257 -11.13 -2.05 -14.70
N GLY A 258 -11.66 -2.40 -13.51
CA GLY A 258 -11.42 -1.68 -12.26
C GLY A 258 -9.94 -1.67 -11.88
N ILE A 259 -9.25 -2.82 -11.96
CA ILE A 259 -7.80 -2.92 -11.71
C ILE A 259 -7.03 -2.02 -12.69
N ALA A 260 -7.39 -2.05 -13.99
CA ALA A 260 -6.71 -1.25 -15.01
C ALA A 260 -6.94 0.27 -14.82
N ILE A 261 -8.10 0.69 -14.33
CA ILE A 261 -8.37 2.09 -13.96
C ILE A 261 -7.42 2.53 -12.85
N GLY A 262 -7.38 1.79 -11.72
CA GLY A 262 -6.51 2.09 -10.59
C GLY A 262 -5.04 2.09 -10.97
N PHE A 263 -4.60 1.06 -11.73
CA PHE A 263 -3.25 0.96 -12.29
C PHE A 263 -2.88 2.17 -13.16
N THR A 264 -3.79 2.63 -14.01
CA THR A 264 -3.53 3.77 -14.90
C THR A 264 -3.32 5.04 -14.11
N ILE A 265 -4.20 5.33 -13.14
CA ILE A 265 -4.12 6.55 -12.33
C ILE A 265 -2.86 6.57 -11.47
N VAL A 266 -2.50 5.44 -10.83
CA VAL A 266 -1.32 5.39 -9.95
C VAL A 266 0.01 5.54 -10.72
N ASN A 267 0.02 5.18 -12.00
CA ASN A 267 1.22 5.23 -12.84
C ASN A 267 1.35 6.49 -13.72
N ARG A 268 0.47 7.48 -13.52
CA ARG A 268 0.59 8.79 -14.20
C ARG A 268 1.72 9.63 -13.60
N GLU A 269 2.32 10.51 -14.42
CA GLU A 269 3.43 11.40 -14.02
C GLU A 269 3.03 12.34 -12.87
N HIS A 270 1.78 12.81 -12.87
CA HIS A 270 1.22 13.66 -11.82
C HIS A 270 0.26 12.85 -10.95
N ARG A 271 0.81 11.88 -10.23
CA ARG A 271 0.04 10.99 -9.33
C ARG A 271 -0.85 11.79 -8.38
N ASP A 272 -2.15 11.78 -8.61
CA ASP A 272 -3.12 12.37 -7.70
C ASP A 272 -3.68 11.32 -6.73
N VAL A 273 -3.09 11.25 -5.54
CA VAL A 273 -3.53 10.32 -4.47
C VAL A 273 -4.84 10.75 -3.80
N ARG A 274 -5.36 11.96 -4.08
CA ARG A 274 -6.60 12.47 -3.46
C ARG A 274 -7.79 11.60 -3.77
N LEU A 275 -7.89 11.09 -5.00
CA LEU A 275 -8.98 10.21 -5.41
C LEU A 275 -9.01 8.92 -4.58
N PHE A 276 -7.86 8.22 -4.48
CA PHE A 276 -7.77 6.99 -3.71
C PHE A 276 -8.17 7.22 -2.25
N ARG A 277 -7.68 8.30 -1.62
CA ARG A 277 -8.06 8.65 -0.24
C ARG A 277 -9.55 8.94 -0.08
N THR A 278 -10.14 9.60 -1.08
CA THR A 278 -11.56 9.91 -1.06
C THR A 278 -12.40 8.64 -1.16
N PHE A 279 -12.02 7.70 -2.03
CA PHE A 279 -12.66 6.39 -2.10
C PHE A 279 -12.43 5.55 -0.85
N ASN A 280 -11.20 5.52 -0.32
CA ASN A 280 -10.88 4.78 0.90
C ASN A 280 -11.71 5.22 2.11
N ALA A 281 -12.07 6.50 2.21
CA ALA A 281 -12.96 7.00 3.25
C ALA A 281 -14.42 6.51 3.10
N PHE A 282 -14.85 6.24 1.87
CA PHE A 282 -16.21 5.77 1.55
C PHE A 282 -16.37 4.24 1.57
N GLU A 283 -15.27 3.49 1.48
CA GLU A 283 -15.28 2.03 1.38
C GLU A 283 -15.83 1.28 2.62
N PRO A 284 -15.64 1.70 3.90
CA PRO A 284 -16.02 0.86 5.03
C PRO A 284 -17.47 0.39 5.05
N PRO A 285 -18.49 1.23 4.81
CA PRO A 285 -19.88 0.77 4.70
C PRO A 285 -20.10 -0.21 3.56
N ILE A 286 -19.39 -0.03 2.44
CA ILE A 286 -19.48 -0.89 1.27
C ILE A 286 -18.93 -2.27 1.57
N TYR A 287 -17.83 -2.36 2.31
CA TYR A 287 -17.29 -3.64 2.76
C TYR A 287 -18.27 -4.40 3.68
N VAL A 288 -18.91 -3.71 4.62
CA VAL A 288 -19.94 -4.33 5.47
C VAL A 288 -21.05 -4.93 4.61
N LEU A 289 -21.59 -4.16 3.67
CA LEU A 289 -22.64 -4.64 2.76
C LEU A 289 -22.15 -5.81 1.92
N PHE A 290 -20.98 -5.69 1.32
CA PHE A 290 -20.42 -6.71 0.42
C PHE A 290 -20.18 -8.05 1.11
N PHE A 291 -19.48 -8.05 2.24
CA PHE A 291 -19.15 -9.29 2.94
C PHE A 291 -20.36 -9.91 3.65
N THR A 292 -21.29 -9.11 4.16
CA THR A 292 -22.52 -9.63 4.73
C THR A 292 -23.41 -10.26 3.64
N LEU A 293 -23.50 -9.63 2.47
CA LEU A 293 -24.22 -10.22 1.32
C LEU A 293 -23.51 -11.49 0.81
N ALA A 294 -22.18 -11.48 0.75
CA ALA A 294 -21.42 -12.68 0.41
C ALA A 294 -21.70 -13.83 1.39
N GLY A 295 -21.76 -13.52 2.68
CA GLY A 295 -22.16 -14.49 3.72
C GLY A 295 -23.61 -15.00 3.55
N ALA A 296 -24.54 -14.13 3.15
CA ALA A 296 -25.92 -14.52 2.91
C ALA A 296 -26.09 -15.44 1.68
N HIS A 297 -25.18 -15.40 0.72
CA HIS A 297 -25.16 -16.36 -0.40
C HIS A 297 -24.70 -17.76 0.01
N LEU A 298 -24.07 -17.92 1.18
CA LEU A 298 -23.57 -19.21 1.63
C LEU A 298 -24.73 -20.06 2.20
N ASN A 299 -24.96 -21.22 1.59
CA ASN A 299 -26.02 -22.12 1.96
C ASN A 299 -25.48 -23.43 2.55
N PHE A 300 -25.77 -23.72 3.82
CA PHE A 300 -25.32 -24.95 4.48
C PHE A 300 -25.96 -26.23 3.90
N SER A 301 -27.07 -26.14 3.18
CA SER A 301 -27.64 -27.32 2.51
C SER A 301 -26.71 -27.92 1.45
N THR A 302 -25.81 -27.12 0.87
CA THR A 302 -24.80 -27.60 -0.08
C THR A 302 -23.74 -28.49 0.55
N LEU A 303 -23.52 -28.37 1.87
CA LEU A 303 -22.61 -29.23 2.64
C LEU A 303 -23.07 -30.71 2.63
N THR A 304 -24.37 -30.97 2.62
CA THR A 304 -24.90 -32.33 2.61
C THR A 304 -24.73 -33.02 1.24
N VAL A 305 -24.70 -32.23 0.15
CA VAL A 305 -24.62 -32.76 -1.22
C VAL A 305 -23.16 -32.98 -1.67
N ALA A 306 -22.26 -32.08 -1.37
CA ALA A 306 -20.87 -32.11 -1.86
C ALA A 306 -19.82 -31.77 -0.79
N GLY A 307 -20.16 -31.90 0.48
CA GLY A 307 -19.31 -31.46 1.59
C GLY A 307 -17.92 -32.10 1.60
N TRP A 308 -17.81 -33.37 1.32
CA TRP A 308 -16.54 -34.09 1.30
C TRP A 308 -15.66 -33.66 0.11
N LEU A 309 -16.23 -33.45 -1.08
CA LEU A 309 -15.50 -32.94 -2.26
C LEU A 309 -15.07 -31.48 -2.04
N GLY A 310 -15.96 -30.65 -1.49
CA GLY A 310 -15.63 -29.26 -1.14
C GLY A 310 -14.54 -29.16 -0.08
N PHE A 311 -14.52 -30.09 0.88
CA PHE A 311 -13.45 -30.19 1.87
C PHE A 311 -12.11 -30.60 1.23
N ILE A 312 -12.10 -31.62 0.36
CA ILE A 312 -10.90 -32.01 -0.41
C ILE A 312 -10.41 -30.85 -1.27
N TYR A 313 -11.32 -30.16 -1.95
CA TYR A 313 -11.00 -28.99 -2.74
C TYR A 313 -10.32 -27.91 -1.89
N PHE A 314 -10.88 -27.57 -0.72
CA PHE A 314 -10.31 -26.58 0.18
C PHE A 314 -8.93 -26.99 0.70
N VAL A 315 -8.76 -28.22 1.17
CA VAL A 315 -7.49 -28.71 1.72
C VAL A 315 -6.41 -28.80 0.64
N SER A 316 -6.73 -29.34 -0.53
CA SER A 316 -5.77 -29.44 -1.64
C SER A 316 -5.37 -28.04 -2.13
N ARG A 317 -6.32 -27.09 -2.17
CA ARG A 317 -6.05 -25.69 -2.50
C ARG A 317 -5.17 -25.03 -1.44
N PHE A 318 -5.43 -25.22 -0.17
CA PHE A 318 -4.59 -24.70 0.91
C PHE A 318 -3.14 -25.19 0.75
N ILE A 319 -2.96 -26.49 0.55
CA ILE A 319 -1.63 -27.09 0.34
C ILE A 319 -0.98 -26.53 -0.92
N SER A 320 -1.72 -26.38 -2.01
CA SER A 320 -1.19 -25.86 -3.27
C SER A 320 -0.72 -24.41 -3.13
N LYS A 321 -1.50 -23.55 -2.45
CA LYS A 321 -1.15 -22.14 -2.19
C LYS A 321 0.14 -22.02 -1.37
N VAL A 322 0.25 -22.79 -0.29
CA VAL A 322 1.43 -22.77 0.58
C VAL A 322 2.66 -23.32 -0.15
N SER A 323 2.54 -24.49 -0.77
CA SER A 323 3.67 -25.14 -1.46
C SER A 323 4.06 -24.40 -2.74
N GLY A 324 3.10 -23.97 -3.54
CA GLY A 324 3.35 -23.26 -4.80
C GLY A 324 4.07 -21.92 -4.59
N THR A 325 3.59 -21.12 -3.66
CA THR A 325 4.25 -19.84 -3.32
C THR A 325 5.60 -20.02 -2.65
N TYR A 326 5.74 -21.04 -1.79
CA TYR A 326 7.03 -21.35 -1.17
C TYR A 326 8.09 -21.74 -2.20
N LEU A 327 7.74 -22.64 -3.14
CA LEU A 327 8.63 -23.08 -4.20
C LEU A 327 8.91 -21.95 -5.21
N GLY A 328 7.87 -21.24 -5.66
CA GLY A 328 8.00 -20.13 -6.61
C GLY A 328 8.85 -18.99 -6.06
N GLY A 329 8.65 -18.63 -4.79
CA GLY A 329 9.48 -17.66 -4.08
C GLY A 329 10.93 -18.15 -3.91
N GLY A 330 11.12 -19.47 -3.66
CA GLY A 330 12.44 -20.09 -3.58
C GLY A 330 13.22 -20.00 -4.90
N MET A 331 12.56 -20.30 -6.02
CA MET A 331 13.15 -20.19 -7.36
C MET A 331 13.54 -18.74 -7.73
N ALA A 332 12.83 -17.77 -7.20
CA ALA A 332 13.13 -16.35 -7.42
C ALA A 332 14.12 -15.76 -6.42
N GLY A 333 14.55 -16.52 -5.40
CA GLY A 333 15.43 -16.00 -4.35
C GLY A 333 14.74 -15.05 -3.37
N ALA A 334 13.42 -15.17 -3.20
CA ALA A 334 12.66 -14.31 -2.28
C ALA A 334 13.04 -14.55 -0.81
N PRO A 335 12.93 -13.53 0.07
CA PRO A 335 13.20 -13.66 1.50
C PRO A 335 12.41 -14.79 2.15
N HIS A 336 12.99 -15.44 3.17
CA HIS A 336 12.37 -16.60 3.84
C HIS A 336 11.00 -16.27 4.43
N ILE A 337 10.81 -15.08 5.00
CA ILE A 337 9.55 -14.59 5.57
C ILE A 337 8.45 -14.58 4.50
N LEU A 338 8.74 -14.00 3.33
CA LEU A 338 7.80 -13.97 2.20
C LEU A 338 7.42 -15.39 1.77
N ARG A 339 8.40 -16.28 1.59
CA ARG A 339 8.17 -17.66 1.18
C ARG A 339 7.30 -18.43 2.17
N LYS A 340 7.49 -18.19 3.47
CA LYS A 340 6.80 -18.91 4.55
C LYS A 340 5.33 -18.48 4.70
N TYR A 341 5.04 -17.19 4.59
CA TYR A 341 3.74 -16.64 4.99
C TYR A 341 2.83 -16.25 3.82
N LEU A 342 3.39 -15.98 2.62
CA LEU A 342 2.60 -15.53 1.47
C LEU A 342 1.48 -16.51 1.08
N GLY A 343 1.77 -17.81 1.04
CA GLY A 343 0.78 -18.83 0.67
C GLY A 343 -0.37 -18.92 1.67
N ILE A 344 -0.08 -18.71 2.94
CA ILE A 344 -1.09 -18.67 4.02
C ILE A 344 -1.99 -17.44 3.85
N ALA A 345 -1.42 -16.30 3.42
CA ALA A 345 -2.19 -15.08 3.17
C ALA A 345 -3.08 -15.16 1.91
N LEU A 346 -2.82 -16.09 0.98
CA LEU A 346 -3.58 -16.30 -0.25
C LEU A 346 -4.76 -17.28 -0.11
N VAL A 347 -5.05 -17.76 1.09
CA VAL A 347 -6.14 -18.73 1.37
C VAL A 347 -7.54 -18.18 1.07
N PRO A 348 -7.91 -16.92 1.34
CA PRO A 348 -9.25 -16.40 1.06
C PRO A 348 -9.66 -16.62 -0.41
N GLN A 349 -10.93 -17.02 -0.63
CA GLN A 349 -11.50 -17.22 -1.94
C GLN A 349 -12.98 -16.84 -1.94
N ALA A 350 -13.39 -15.92 -2.80
CA ALA A 350 -14.77 -15.40 -2.85
C ALA A 350 -15.24 -15.06 -4.27
N GLY A 351 -15.55 -13.81 -4.51
CA GLY A 351 -16.30 -13.25 -5.61
C GLY A 351 -15.91 -13.76 -7.01
N ILE A 352 -14.61 -13.92 -7.30
CA ILE A 352 -14.16 -14.42 -8.61
C ILE A 352 -14.57 -15.91 -8.79
N ALA A 353 -14.34 -16.74 -7.80
CA ALA A 353 -14.72 -18.15 -7.86
C ALA A 353 -16.24 -18.31 -8.03
N ILE A 354 -17.04 -17.48 -7.32
CA ILE A 354 -18.50 -17.44 -7.47
C ILE A 354 -18.88 -16.96 -8.88
N GLY A 355 -18.18 -15.93 -9.40
CA GLY A 355 -18.38 -15.46 -10.77
C GLY A 355 -18.14 -16.54 -11.82
N LEU A 356 -17.10 -17.37 -11.62
CA LEU A 356 -16.82 -18.51 -12.51
C LEU A 356 -17.90 -19.61 -12.41
N VAL A 357 -18.48 -19.83 -11.23
CA VAL A 357 -19.64 -20.71 -11.04
C VAL A 357 -20.84 -20.26 -11.88
N PHE A 358 -21.11 -18.94 -11.93
CA PHE A 358 -22.20 -18.42 -12.76
C PHE A 358 -21.96 -18.70 -14.25
N LEU A 359 -20.71 -18.68 -14.72
CA LEU A 359 -20.38 -19.03 -16.09
C LEU A 359 -20.59 -20.53 -16.38
N ILE A 360 -20.30 -21.40 -15.42
CA ILE A 360 -20.56 -22.84 -15.52
C ILE A 360 -22.07 -23.09 -15.59
N ASN A 361 -22.84 -22.52 -14.67
CA ASN A 361 -24.32 -22.69 -14.61
C ASN A 361 -25.04 -22.04 -15.80
N GLY A 362 -24.43 -21.07 -16.46
CA GLY A 362 -24.98 -20.43 -17.66
C GLY A 362 -24.72 -21.21 -18.95
N ASP A 363 -23.96 -22.30 -18.90
CA ASP A 363 -23.65 -23.14 -20.08
C ASP A 363 -24.50 -24.39 -20.10
N PRO A 364 -25.48 -24.51 -21.04
CA PRO A 364 -26.36 -25.68 -21.16
C PRO A 364 -25.62 -27.01 -21.35
N ASN A 365 -24.44 -26.97 -21.97
CA ASN A 365 -23.64 -28.18 -22.25
C ASN A 365 -22.91 -28.70 -21.00
N LEU A 366 -22.84 -27.91 -19.94
CA LEU A 366 -22.16 -28.28 -18.71
C LEU A 366 -23.12 -28.55 -17.54
N ASN A 367 -24.40 -28.61 -17.77
CA ASN A 367 -25.41 -28.80 -16.72
C ASN A 367 -25.16 -30.03 -15.83
N GLU A 368 -24.72 -31.13 -16.41
CA GLU A 368 -24.40 -32.37 -15.69
C GLU A 368 -23.20 -32.16 -14.74
N TYR A 369 -22.16 -31.51 -15.24
CA TYR A 369 -20.98 -31.17 -14.43
C TYR A 369 -21.29 -30.09 -13.39
N ALA A 370 -22.15 -29.13 -13.73
CA ALA A 370 -22.53 -28.03 -12.85
C ALA A 370 -23.18 -28.56 -11.56
N ALA A 371 -23.89 -29.69 -11.61
CA ALA A 371 -24.51 -30.31 -10.44
C ALA A 371 -23.47 -30.73 -9.37
N ILE A 372 -22.24 -31.05 -9.76
CA ILE A 372 -21.13 -31.40 -8.86
C ILE A 372 -20.19 -30.21 -8.64
N LEU A 373 -19.84 -29.45 -9.70
CA LEU A 373 -18.90 -28.34 -9.65
C LEU A 373 -19.41 -27.24 -8.72
N THR A 374 -20.66 -26.80 -8.91
CA THR A 374 -21.23 -25.67 -8.17
C THR A 374 -21.22 -25.88 -6.66
N PRO A 375 -21.81 -26.96 -6.10
CA PRO A 375 -21.78 -27.16 -4.66
C PRO A 375 -20.36 -27.40 -4.13
N THR A 376 -19.48 -28.07 -4.88
CA THR A 376 -18.08 -28.28 -4.48
C THR A 376 -17.32 -26.95 -4.35
N ILE A 377 -17.46 -26.04 -5.31
CA ILE A 377 -16.83 -24.71 -5.27
C ILE A 377 -17.42 -23.88 -4.12
N LEU A 378 -18.76 -23.89 -3.96
CA LEU A 378 -19.42 -23.10 -2.91
C LEU A 378 -19.01 -23.55 -1.50
N VAL A 379 -18.88 -24.86 -1.26
CA VAL A 379 -18.36 -25.38 0.03
C VAL A 379 -16.90 -24.97 0.22
N GLY A 380 -16.07 -25.07 -0.81
CA GLY A 380 -14.68 -24.63 -0.75
C GLY A 380 -14.54 -23.14 -0.46
N VAL A 381 -15.37 -22.31 -1.10
CA VAL A 381 -15.45 -20.86 -0.86
C VAL A 381 -15.93 -20.58 0.57
N LEU A 382 -16.95 -21.29 1.06
CA LEU A 382 -17.42 -21.16 2.44
C LEU A 382 -16.28 -21.37 3.44
N LEU A 383 -15.54 -22.48 3.29
CA LEU A 383 -14.40 -22.78 4.17
C LEU A 383 -13.28 -21.75 4.02
N ALA A 384 -13.01 -21.32 2.79
CA ALA A 384 -11.96 -20.33 2.51
C ALA A 384 -12.32 -18.93 3.07
N GLU A 385 -13.58 -18.53 3.09
CA GLU A 385 -14.02 -17.27 3.67
C GLU A 385 -14.16 -17.30 5.19
N LEU A 386 -14.42 -18.46 5.80
CA LEU A 386 -14.43 -18.60 7.26
C LEU A 386 -13.01 -18.62 7.84
N ILE A 387 -12.10 -19.35 7.21
CA ILE A 387 -10.74 -19.62 7.72
C ILE A 387 -9.72 -18.62 7.14
N GLY A 388 -9.88 -18.25 5.88
CA GLY A 388 -8.94 -17.44 5.12
C GLY A 388 -8.61 -16.08 5.73
N PRO A 389 -9.60 -15.29 6.20
CA PRO A 389 -9.35 -14.03 6.86
C PRO A 389 -8.41 -14.15 8.06
N ALA A 390 -8.61 -15.17 8.89
CA ALA A 390 -7.73 -15.45 10.03
C ALA A 390 -6.31 -15.86 9.58
N CYS A 391 -6.21 -16.64 8.50
CA CYS A 391 -4.94 -17.03 7.90
C CYS A 391 -4.17 -15.80 7.35
N THR A 392 -4.84 -14.91 6.65
CA THR A 392 -4.24 -13.67 6.13
C THR A 392 -3.76 -12.78 7.26
N LYS A 393 -4.59 -12.56 8.29
CA LYS A 393 -4.21 -11.79 9.48
C LYS A 393 -3.00 -12.40 10.18
N TYR A 394 -3.03 -13.71 10.44
CA TYR A 394 -1.91 -14.44 11.05
C TYR A 394 -0.62 -14.29 10.23
N ALA A 395 -0.70 -14.37 8.90
CA ALA A 395 0.45 -14.25 8.03
C ALA A 395 1.07 -12.83 8.08
N LEU A 396 0.22 -11.79 8.07
CA LEU A 396 0.65 -10.40 8.19
C LEU A 396 1.24 -10.08 9.57
N GLU A 397 0.63 -10.57 10.64
CA GLU A 397 1.15 -10.42 12.00
C GLU A 397 2.49 -11.15 12.18
N SER A 398 2.59 -12.39 11.67
CA SER A 398 3.80 -13.21 11.78
C SER A 398 4.94 -12.73 10.87
N SER A 399 4.65 -11.97 9.82
CA SER A 399 5.67 -11.30 8.99
C SER A 399 6.22 -10.03 9.62
N GLY A 400 5.60 -9.52 10.70
CA GLY A 400 5.98 -8.28 11.35
C GLY A 400 5.46 -7.02 10.65
N GLU A 401 4.59 -7.15 9.63
CA GLU A 401 4.08 -6.01 8.86
C GLU A 401 2.71 -5.50 9.34
N ALA A 402 2.05 -6.22 10.26
CA ALA A 402 0.75 -5.85 10.81
C ALA A 402 0.85 -5.25 12.21
N VAL A 403 0.00 -4.28 12.51
CA VAL A 403 -0.17 -3.73 13.86
C VAL A 403 -1.05 -4.69 14.67
N VAL A 404 -0.49 -5.40 15.65
CA VAL A 404 -1.24 -6.32 16.52
C VAL A 404 -1.94 -5.55 17.63
N ASP A 405 -3.25 -5.47 17.67
CA ASP A 405 -4.03 -4.85 18.75
C ASP A 405 -4.25 -5.84 19.92
N ASN A 406 -3.40 -5.76 20.95
CA ASN A 406 -3.59 -6.53 22.18
C ASN A 406 -4.62 -5.83 23.08
N GLY A 407 -5.90 -6.01 22.80
CA GLY A 407 -6.98 -5.46 23.61
C GLY A 407 -6.81 -5.79 25.11
N GLY A 408 -6.56 -4.76 25.91
CA GLY A 408 -6.63 -4.79 27.37
C GLY A 408 -5.45 -4.13 28.07
N LYS A 409 -5.67 -2.97 28.67
CA LYS A 409 -4.89 -2.27 29.73
C LYS A 409 -3.37 -2.02 29.56
N ALA A 410 -2.74 -2.43 28.47
CA ALA A 410 -1.37 -2.06 28.09
C ALA A 410 -1.36 -1.02 26.95
N GLY A 411 -2.44 -0.30 26.77
CA GLY A 411 -2.73 0.50 25.57
C GLY A 411 -1.85 1.73 25.33
N ALA A 412 -1.11 2.21 26.29
CA ALA A 412 -0.20 3.35 26.10
C ALA A 412 1.25 2.92 25.82
N GLU A 413 1.78 1.95 26.58
CA GLU A 413 3.17 1.48 26.39
C GLU A 413 3.35 0.57 25.16
N SER A 414 2.30 -0.16 24.75
CA SER A 414 2.41 -1.05 23.60
C SER A 414 2.15 -0.37 22.25
N GLN A 415 1.51 0.78 22.20
CA GLN A 415 1.38 1.57 20.99
C GLN A 415 2.70 2.26 20.63
N GLU A 416 3.44 2.70 21.63
CA GLU A 416 4.78 3.28 21.53
C GLU A 416 5.84 2.28 21.02
N ASN A 417 5.80 1.03 21.50
CA ASN A 417 6.71 -0.04 21.04
C ASN A 417 6.34 -0.60 19.64
N ARG A 418 5.14 -0.34 19.14
CA ARG A 418 4.63 -0.89 17.86
C ARG A 418 4.85 0.02 16.67
N GLU A 419 4.77 1.31 16.83
CA GLU A 419 5.28 2.25 15.83
C GLU A 419 6.77 2.01 15.61
N PHE A 420 7.52 1.68 16.66
CA PHE A 420 8.92 1.31 16.61
C PHE A 420 9.19 0.06 15.75
N PHE A 421 8.44 -1.05 15.90
CA PHE A 421 8.66 -2.27 15.11
C PHE A 421 8.28 -2.12 13.62
N LEU A 422 7.26 -1.32 13.30
CA LEU A 422 6.90 -1.01 11.92
C LEU A 422 7.90 -0.07 11.25
N GLU A 423 8.50 0.83 12.01
CA GLU A 423 9.54 1.75 11.54
C GLU A 423 10.93 1.11 11.51
N GLU A 424 11.21 0.15 12.39
CA GLU A 424 12.48 -0.61 12.39
C GLU A 424 12.63 -1.55 11.19
N THR A 425 11.51 -2.07 10.65
CA THR A 425 11.51 -2.94 9.47
C THR A 425 11.40 -2.19 8.14
N MET A 426 10.99 -0.94 8.15
CA MET A 426 11.04 -0.08 6.97
C MET A 426 12.40 0.63 6.94
N GLU A 427 13.35 0.08 6.19
CA GLU A 427 14.50 0.86 5.78
C GLU A 427 14.01 2.17 5.18
N ALA A 428 14.41 3.30 5.77
CA ALA A 428 14.12 4.61 5.23
C ALA A 428 14.86 4.77 3.89
N GLN A 429 14.26 4.20 2.85
CA GLN A 429 14.82 4.24 1.50
C GLN A 429 14.44 5.56 0.85
N LEU A 430 15.44 6.39 0.59
CA LEU A 430 15.32 7.48 -0.35
C LEU A 430 15.28 6.89 -1.75
N VAL A 431 14.18 7.09 -2.48
CA VAL A 431 14.15 6.72 -3.90
C VAL A 431 15.16 7.59 -4.64
N PRO A 432 16.13 7.02 -5.36
CA PRO A 432 17.14 7.82 -6.05
C PRO A 432 16.45 8.70 -7.11
N TRP A 433 16.72 9.99 -7.06
CA TRP A 433 16.17 11.00 -7.99
C TRP A 433 16.78 10.92 -9.39
N SER A 434 18.03 10.43 -9.48
CA SER A 434 18.64 10.07 -10.75
C SER A 434 19.46 8.79 -10.58
N TRP A 435 19.50 7.98 -11.65
CA TRP A 435 20.35 6.80 -11.71
C TRP A 435 21.78 7.15 -12.10
N GLU A 436 22.06 8.43 -12.35
CA GLU A 436 23.39 8.93 -12.70
C GLU A 436 24.22 9.12 -11.43
N LYS A 437 25.43 8.62 -11.45
CA LYS A 437 26.38 8.88 -10.37
C LYS A 437 26.70 10.36 -10.32
N LEU A 438 26.58 10.93 -9.14
CA LEU A 438 27.00 12.31 -8.90
C LEU A 438 28.53 12.41 -9.04
N LYS A 439 29.01 13.56 -9.50
CA LYS A 439 30.44 13.80 -9.60
C LYS A 439 30.88 14.63 -8.39
N PRO A 440 31.69 14.06 -7.47
CA PRO A 440 32.23 14.83 -6.36
C PRO A 440 33.11 15.99 -6.83
N ALA A 441 33.14 17.06 -6.08
CA ALA A 441 34.03 18.18 -6.35
C ALA A 441 35.49 17.72 -6.18
N PRO A 442 36.42 18.15 -7.07
CA PRO A 442 37.82 17.74 -6.97
C PRO A 442 38.49 18.19 -5.67
N THR A 443 38.06 19.32 -5.12
CA THR A 443 38.50 19.86 -3.82
C THR A 443 37.24 20.20 -3.00
N PRO A 444 36.86 19.40 -1.98
CA PRO A 444 35.73 19.73 -1.12
C PRO A 444 35.98 21.02 -0.32
N VAL A 445 34.96 21.87 -0.21
CA VAL A 445 35.06 23.16 0.52
C VAL A 445 34.73 23.00 2.00
N GLY A 446 34.25 21.85 2.43
CA GLY A 446 33.83 21.57 3.80
C GLY A 446 33.15 20.22 3.88
N SER A 447 32.38 19.99 4.92
CA SER A 447 31.69 18.72 5.12
C SER A 447 30.18 18.86 5.36
N VAL A 448 29.43 17.80 5.02
CA VAL A 448 28.06 17.58 5.46
C VAL A 448 28.07 16.41 6.45
N ILE A 449 27.79 16.70 7.70
CA ILE A 449 27.87 15.73 8.79
C ILE A 449 26.50 15.12 9.04
N PHE A 450 26.41 13.81 9.19
CA PHE A 450 25.17 13.15 9.57
C PHE A 450 25.37 12.11 10.67
N GLY A 451 24.38 12.04 11.58
CA GLY A 451 24.40 11.12 12.71
C GLY A 451 24.03 9.70 12.29
N VAL A 452 24.80 8.72 12.73
CA VAL A 452 24.57 7.28 12.49
C VAL A 452 24.25 6.62 13.83
N SER A 453 22.96 6.37 14.06
CA SER A 453 22.47 5.80 15.32
C SER A 453 21.51 4.64 15.16
N HIS A 454 20.87 4.51 14.00
CA HIS A 454 19.82 3.50 13.77
C HIS A 454 19.86 2.93 12.36
N GLN A 455 19.72 1.62 12.23
CA GLN A 455 19.83 0.91 10.95
C GLN A 455 18.76 1.37 9.94
N SER A 456 17.53 1.61 10.38
CA SER A 456 16.42 2.03 9.52
C SER A 456 16.57 3.42 8.90
N THR A 457 17.31 4.34 9.54
CA THR A 457 17.46 5.73 9.07
C THR A 457 18.79 6.02 8.40
N VAL A 458 19.78 5.17 8.63
CA VAL A 458 21.18 5.41 8.18
C VAL A 458 21.28 5.55 6.66
N GLY A 459 20.59 4.72 5.90
CA GLY A 459 20.59 4.78 4.43
C GLY A 459 19.99 6.07 3.89
N GLY A 460 18.82 6.46 4.43
CA GLY A 460 18.15 7.71 4.04
C GLY A 460 18.96 8.95 4.40
N LEU A 461 19.55 8.99 5.60
CA LEU A 461 20.43 10.09 6.03
C LEU A 461 21.70 10.17 5.18
N ALA A 462 22.34 9.05 4.87
CA ALA A 462 23.53 8.98 4.03
C ALA A 462 23.28 9.52 2.62
N ARG A 463 22.14 9.16 2.01
CA ARG A 463 21.72 9.70 0.70
C ARG A 463 21.45 11.18 0.77
N MET A 464 20.67 11.65 1.73
CA MET A 464 20.35 13.07 1.90
C MET A 464 21.62 13.90 2.14
N ALA A 465 22.51 13.41 3.00
CA ALA A 465 23.81 14.05 3.24
C ALA A 465 24.65 14.14 1.97
N THR A 466 24.66 13.10 1.14
CA THR A 466 25.41 13.10 -0.13
C THR A 466 24.82 14.09 -1.14
N LEU A 467 23.50 14.23 -1.20
CA LEU A 467 22.84 15.21 -2.06
C LEU A 467 23.18 16.63 -1.64
N LEU A 468 23.11 16.92 -0.32
CA LEU A 468 23.51 18.22 0.22
C LEU A 468 25.01 18.48 0.00
N ALA A 469 25.85 17.45 0.19
CA ALA A 469 27.28 17.55 -0.06
C ALA A 469 27.59 17.86 -1.53
N HIS A 470 26.83 17.31 -2.46
CA HIS A 470 26.96 17.62 -3.88
C HIS A 470 26.66 19.09 -4.19
N HIS A 471 25.58 19.62 -3.64
CA HIS A 471 25.20 21.02 -3.80
C HIS A 471 26.25 21.97 -3.22
N PHE A 472 26.69 21.71 -2.01
CA PHE A 472 27.69 22.54 -1.31
C PHE A 472 29.13 22.31 -1.78
N LYS A 473 29.38 21.38 -2.71
CA LYS A 473 30.72 20.91 -3.11
C LYS A 473 31.55 20.43 -1.90
N ALA A 474 30.88 19.76 -0.98
CA ALA A 474 31.41 19.28 0.29
C ALA A 474 31.57 17.75 0.30
N GLN A 475 32.08 17.22 1.41
CA GLN A 475 32.23 15.78 1.62
C GLN A 475 31.25 15.26 2.65
N PRO A 476 30.57 14.11 2.43
CA PRO A 476 29.72 13.49 3.44
C PRO A 476 30.56 12.82 4.53
N VAL A 477 30.22 13.10 5.80
CA VAL A 477 30.89 12.58 7.00
C VAL A 477 29.86 11.94 7.92
N ALA A 478 29.97 10.63 8.14
CA ALA A 478 29.14 9.90 9.08
C ALA A 478 29.76 9.93 10.49
N ILE A 479 28.95 10.27 11.49
CA ILE A 479 29.42 10.35 12.88
C ILE A 479 28.62 9.44 13.81
N SER A 480 29.34 8.80 14.73
CA SER A 480 28.74 8.08 15.86
C SER A 480 29.37 8.56 17.17
N ILE A 481 28.53 8.96 18.12
CA ILE A 481 28.99 9.48 19.41
C ILE A 481 28.76 8.47 20.53
N GLU A 482 29.83 8.05 21.20
CA GLU A 482 29.76 7.21 22.39
C GLU A 482 29.75 8.11 23.64
N ASN A 483 28.66 8.05 24.41
CA ASN A 483 28.57 8.79 25.66
C ASN A 483 29.36 8.09 26.77
N THR A 484 30.28 8.82 27.42
CA THR A 484 31.14 8.29 28.49
C THR A 484 30.41 8.08 29.81
N GLN A 485 29.24 8.69 30.03
CA GLN A 485 28.47 8.64 31.29
C GLN A 485 27.25 7.68 31.22
N GLY A 486 26.87 7.15 30.09
CA GLY A 486 25.69 6.31 29.92
C GLY A 486 26.00 4.85 29.64
N LYS A 487 25.22 3.92 30.19
CA LYS A 487 25.20 2.55 29.72
C LYS A 487 24.85 2.57 28.23
N SER A 488 25.68 1.97 27.38
CA SER A 488 25.37 1.75 25.97
C SER A 488 24.03 1.02 25.86
N LEU A 489 23.00 1.72 25.43
CA LEU A 489 21.65 1.18 25.21
C LEU A 489 21.51 0.47 23.85
N MET A 490 22.58 0.43 23.03
CA MET A 490 22.49 -0.11 21.66
C MET A 490 23.42 -1.32 21.49
N SER A 491 22.80 -2.45 21.19
CA SER A 491 23.43 -3.73 20.82
C SER A 491 23.84 -3.83 19.35
N THR A 492 23.63 -2.78 18.55
CA THR A 492 23.97 -2.80 17.11
C THR A 492 25.44 -2.39 16.93
N ASP A 493 26.19 -3.21 16.21
CA ASP A 493 27.59 -2.92 15.90
C ASP A 493 27.69 -1.65 15.03
N THR A 494 28.34 -0.61 15.54
CA THR A 494 28.54 0.66 14.84
C THR A 494 29.25 0.48 13.49
N SER A 495 30.03 -0.59 13.34
CA SER A 495 30.72 -0.94 12.09
C SER A 495 29.73 -1.35 10.99
N GLU A 496 28.65 -2.06 11.32
CA GLU A 496 27.60 -2.40 10.36
C GLU A 496 26.85 -1.15 9.87
N LEU A 497 26.54 -0.22 10.78
CA LEU A 497 25.88 1.03 10.42
C LEU A 497 26.74 1.90 9.50
N PHE A 498 28.05 1.98 9.76
CA PHE A 498 28.96 2.68 8.87
C PHE A 498 29.12 1.98 7.52
N ALA A 499 29.09 0.65 7.47
CA ALA A 499 29.14 -0.11 6.21
C ALA A 499 27.88 0.15 5.36
N LEU A 500 26.69 0.19 5.96
CA LEU A 500 25.46 0.56 5.28
C LEU A 500 25.51 2.00 4.74
N ALA A 501 25.99 2.95 5.55
CA ALA A 501 26.16 4.33 5.11
C ALA A 501 27.12 4.45 3.94
N ASP A 502 28.26 3.73 3.98
CA ASP A 502 29.28 3.75 2.93
C ASP A 502 28.75 3.13 1.62
N GLN A 503 27.98 2.06 1.71
CA GLN A 503 27.33 1.45 0.55
C GLN A 503 26.41 2.45 -0.17
N GLU A 504 25.61 3.19 0.59
CA GLU A 504 24.69 4.20 0.04
C GLU A 504 25.43 5.39 -0.59
N VAL A 505 26.44 5.92 0.09
CA VAL A 505 27.27 7.04 -0.40
C VAL A 505 28.02 6.65 -1.68
N ARG A 506 28.61 5.45 -1.72
CA ARG A 506 29.29 4.93 -2.92
C ARG A 506 28.34 4.68 -4.08
N SER A 507 27.10 4.30 -3.81
CA SER A 507 26.09 4.13 -4.87
C SER A 507 25.86 5.42 -5.65
N LEU A 508 26.01 6.58 -4.98
CA LEU A 508 25.91 7.91 -5.56
C LEU A 508 27.26 8.46 -6.12
N GLY A 509 28.34 7.70 -6.03
CA GLY A 509 29.64 8.09 -6.59
C GLY A 509 30.54 8.88 -5.64
N TYR A 510 30.17 9.00 -4.36
CA TYR A 510 30.96 9.66 -3.32
C TYR A 510 31.75 8.67 -2.47
N THR A 511 32.76 9.18 -1.75
CA THR A 511 33.48 8.45 -0.70
C THR A 511 32.98 8.94 0.65
N LEU A 512 32.73 8.03 1.60
CA LEU A 512 32.30 8.36 2.94
C LEU A 512 33.49 8.50 3.88
N HIS A 513 33.54 9.57 4.67
CA HIS A 513 34.38 9.66 5.85
C HIS A 513 33.58 9.26 7.09
N THR A 514 34.19 8.46 7.95
CA THR A 514 33.55 7.99 9.19
C THR A 514 34.31 8.48 10.38
N SER A 515 33.62 8.98 11.41
CA SER A 515 34.21 9.45 12.66
C SER A 515 33.47 8.87 13.86
N LYS A 516 34.20 8.17 14.73
CA LYS A 516 33.68 7.63 15.98
C LYS A 516 34.31 8.41 17.14
N VAL A 517 33.52 9.14 17.89
CA VAL A 517 34.00 10.06 18.92
C VAL A 517 33.39 9.73 20.28
N ARG A 518 34.21 9.78 21.34
CA ARG A 518 33.77 9.69 22.72
C ARG A 518 33.65 11.08 23.31
N ALA A 519 32.46 11.41 23.85
CA ALA A 519 32.18 12.71 24.43
C ALA A 519 31.33 12.59 25.69
N GLU A 520 31.32 13.64 26.52
CA GLU A 520 30.48 13.72 27.71
C GLU A 520 28.97 13.79 27.40
N SER A 521 28.62 14.35 26.24
CA SER A 521 27.25 14.38 25.73
C SER A 521 27.27 14.26 24.19
N ILE A 522 26.16 13.75 23.63
CA ILE A 522 25.99 13.62 22.18
C ILE A 522 26.15 14.99 21.51
N ALA A 523 25.53 16.03 22.04
CA ALA A 523 25.58 17.38 21.50
C ALA A 523 27.02 17.92 21.45
N LYS A 524 27.78 17.80 22.56
CA LYS A 524 29.19 18.23 22.58
C LYS A 524 30.04 17.50 21.56
N GLY A 525 29.81 16.19 21.39
CA GLY A 525 30.53 15.39 20.38
C GLY A 525 30.24 15.84 18.95
N ILE A 526 28.97 16.04 18.62
CA ILE A 526 28.56 16.51 17.27
C ILE A 526 29.14 17.91 16.99
N VAL A 527 29.05 18.83 17.93
CA VAL A 527 29.58 20.19 17.77
C VAL A 527 31.12 20.20 17.64
N ALA A 528 31.83 19.34 18.36
CA ALA A 528 33.27 19.22 18.22
C ALA A 528 33.67 18.77 16.83
N VAL A 529 33.04 17.68 16.34
CA VAL A 529 33.30 17.15 14.98
C VAL A 529 32.87 18.16 13.90
N SER A 530 31.80 18.92 14.12
CA SER A 530 31.35 19.92 13.14
C SER A 530 32.35 21.07 12.97
N LYS A 531 33.03 21.46 14.04
CA LYS A 531 34.10 22.49 14.00
C LYS A 531 35.38 21.97 13.39
N GLU A 532 35.76 20.71 13.70
CA GLU A 532 36.98 20.07 13.20
C GLU A 532 36.93 19.83 11.68
N ASN A 533 35.75 19.55 11.15
CA ASN A 533 35.55 19.21 9.74
C ASN A 533 34.92 20.33 8.89
N ASP A 534 34.92 21.56 9.36
CA ASP A 534 34.32 22.72 8.68
C ASP A 534 32.93 22.41 8.13
N ALA A 535 32.02 21.97 9.04
CA ALA A 535 30.70 21.53 8.64
C ALA A 535 29.84 22.65 8.09
N LEU A 536 29.30 22.45 6.91
CA LEU A 536 28.35 23.36 6.25
C LEU A 536 26.91 23.13 6.70
N THR A 537 26.58 21.91 7.11
CA THR A 537 25.31 21.55 7.73
C THR A 537 25.43 20.25 8.51
N ILE A 538 24.64 20.12 9.57
CA ILE A 538 24.51 18.91 10.38
C ILE A 538 23.15 18.26 10.10
N LEU A 539 23.12 16.99 9.72
CA LEU A 539 21.92 16.24 9.42
C LEU A 539 21.62 15.23 10.51
N LEU A 540 20.44 15.29 11.10
CA LEU A 540 20.01 14.41 12.18
C LEU A 540 18.70 13.73 11.82
N GLY A 541 18.56 12.45 12.19
CA GLY A 541 17.27 11.74 12.11
C GLY A 541 16.39 12.12 13.30
N TYR A 542 15.11 12.36 13.04
CA TYR A 542 14.11 12.57 14.09
C TYR A 542 13.88 11.23 14.81
N PRO A 543 13.83 11.18 16.15
CA PRO A 543 13.64 9.93 16.88
C PRO A 543 12.23 9.39 16.71
N PHE A 544 12.13 8.06 16.59
CA PHE A 544 10.87 7.35 16.44
C PHE A 544 10.10 7.17 17.77
N GLN A 545 10.76 7.32 18.91
CA GLN A 545 10.15 7.21 20.24
C GLN A 545 10.01 8.59 20.91
N ARG A 546 8.94 8.74 21.73
CA ARG A 546 8.69 9.89 22.60
C ARG A 546 9.75 10.09 23.72
N THR A 547 10.99 9.97 23.43
CA THR A 547 12.08 10.60 24.18
C THR A 547 12.31 12.04 23.68
N GLU A 548 11.21 12.69 23.25
CA GLU A 548 11.19 14.06 22.74
C GLU A 548 11.97 15.02 23.63
N HIS A 549 11.84 14.88 24.94
CA HIS A 549 12.52 15.80 25.86
C HIS A 549 14.05 15.70 25.81
N ASN A 550 14.60 14.51 25.65
CA ASN A 550 16.05 14.31 25.54
C ASN A 550 16.58 14.69 24.14
N PHE A 551 15.83 14.36 23.08
CA PHE A 551 16.22 14.72 21.72
C PHE A 551 16.15 16.22 21.49
N ASN A 552 15.06 16.86 21.91
CA ASN A 552 14.88 18.31 21.81
C ASN A 552 16.01 19.03 22.54
N LYS A 553 16.41 18.56 23.73
CA LYS A 553 17.56 19.12 24.47
C LYS A 553 18.88 18.94 23.70
N ILE A 554 19.10 17.77 23.04
CA ILE A 554 20.30 17.54 22.22
C ILE A 554 20.33 18.51 21.03
N VAL A 555 19.21 18.67 20.34
CA VAL A 555 19.12 19.61 19.20
C VAL A 555 19.33 21.05 19.68
N GLU A 556 18.82 21.45 20.86
CA GLU A 556 19.07 22.75 21.50
C GLU A 556 20.54 23.02 21.76
N ASP A 557 21.14 22.09 22.44
CA ASP A 557 22.54 22.23 22.79
C ASP A 557 23.39 22.31 21.49
N ILE A 558 23.04 21.60 20.43
CA ILE A 558 23.70 21.71 19.13
C ILE A 558 23.43 23.05 18.48
N ALA A 559 22.15 23.48 18.41
CA ALA A 559 21.75 24.74 17.78
C ALA A 559 22.35 25.98 18.45
N PHE A 560 22.59 25.88 19.75
CA PHE A 560 23.27 26.95 20.52
C PHE A 560 24.78 27.01 20.30
N ALA A 561 25.42 25.87 19.97
CA ALA A 561 26.87 25.77 19.92
C ALA A 561 27.45 25.56 18.52
N ALA A 562 26.64 25.15 17.54
CA ALA A 562 27.04 24.92 16.17
C ALA A 562 27.10 26.24 15.38
N LEU A 563 28.06 26.31 14.43
CA LEU A 563 28.24 27.46 13.53
C LEU A 563 27.52 27.27 12.17
N CYS A 564 26.90 26.12 11.97
CA CYS A 564 26.24 25.78 10.72
C CYS A 564 24.77 25.37 10.95
N PRO A 565 23.90 25.45 9.94
CA PRO A 565 22.52 25.01 10.03
C PRO A 565 22.39 23.53 10.45
N ILE A 566 21.28 23.22 11.14
CA ILE A 566 20.91 21.84 11.48
C ILE A 566 19.68 21.48 10.66
N THR A 567 19.74 20.35 9.97
CA THR A 567 18.62 19.78 9.22
C THR A 567 18.16 18.51 9.91
N ILE A 568 16.91 18.48 10.36
CA ILE A 568 16.32 17.30 11.00
C ILE A 568 15.40 16.64 10.02
N VAL A 569 15.57 15.33 9.82
CA VAL A 569 14.78 14.52 8.86
C VAL A 569 13.86 13.59 9.65
N LYS A 570 12.56 13.80 9.53
CA LYS A 570 11.55 12.86 9.98
C LYS A 570 11.20 11.94 8.81
N PHE A 571 11.51 10.66 8.94
CA PHE A 571 11.12 9.65 7.97
C PHE A 571 9.75 9.09 8.34
N THR A 572 8.87 8.97 7.34
CA THR A 572 7.59 8.28 7.42
C THR A 572 7.46 7.41 6.18
N GLY A 573 7.97 6.19 6.27
CA GLY A 573 8.03 5.27 5.12
C GLY A 573 9.08 5.66 4.07
N ILE A 574 8.80 5.33 2.80
CA ILE A 574 9.71 5.63 1.69
C ILE A 574 9.69 7.13 1.41
N LEU A 575 10.85 7.77 1.45
CA LEU A 575 10.98 9.19 1.15
C LEU A 575 10.96 9.41 -0.37
N HIS A 576 9.81 9.88 -0.86
CA HIS A 576 9.66 10.40 -2.20
C HIS A 576 9.85 11.91 -2.19
N THR A 577 10.42 12.46 -3.25
CA THR A 577 10.76 13.88 -3.33
C THR A 577 10.32 14.52 -4.64
N GLU A 578 9.41 13.86 -5.35
CA GLU A 578 8.91 14.36 -6.64
C GLU A 578 8.09 15.63 -6.49
N ARG A 579 7.37 15.77 -5.36
CA ARG A 579 6.54 16.94 -5.03
C ARG A 579 6.89 17.45 -3.65
N ILE A 580 7.50 18.60 -3.59
CA ILE A 580 7.98 19.22 -2.36
C ILE A 580 7.06 20.38 -1.98
N LEU A 581 6.53 20.38 -0.76
CA LEU A 581 5.80 21.48 -0.17
C LEU A 581 6.71 22.30 0.74
N VAL A 582 6.71 23.61 0.57
CA VAL A 582 7.47 24.56 1.41
C VAL A 582 6.52 25.58 2.00
N PRO A 583 6.01 25.37 3.23
CA PRO A 583 5.21 26.38 3.89
C PRO A 583 6.09 27.53 4.39
N ILE A 584 5.63 28.75 4.11
CA ILE A 584 6.29 30.00 4.45
C ILE A 584 5.36 30.78 5.36
N VAL A 585 5.70 30.86 6.61
CA VAL A 585 4.92 31.57 7.64
C VAL A 585 5.51 32.96 7.91
N ASN A 586 6.85 33.04 8.01
CA ASN A 586 7.58 34.28 8.18
C ASN A 586 8.37 34.63 6.92
N SER A 587 8.73 35.90 6.74
CA SER A 587 9.51 36.34 5.58
C SER A 587 10.92 35.75 5.56
N SER A 588 11.48 35.44 6.74
CA SER A 588 12.81 34.82 6.89
C SER A 588 12.85 33.32 6.54
N ASP A 589 11.71 32.64 6.48
CA ASP A 589 11.66 31.19 6.30
C ASP A 589 12.32 30.74 4.98
N LEU A 590 12.13 31.52 3.91
CA LEU A 590 12.77 31.25 2.60
C LEU A 590 14.30 31.30 2.66
N GLU A 591 14.87 32.20 3.47
CA GLU A 591 16.31 32.28 3.64
C GLU A 591 16.87 31.08 4.41
N VAL A 592 16.07 30.56 5.37
CA VAL A 592 16.46 29.40 6.18
C VAL A 592 16.46 28.11 5.37
N VAL A 593 15.42 27.88 4.57
CA VAL A 593 15.29 26.64 3.79
C VAL A 593 15.93 26.75 2.40
N GLY A 594 16.34 27.95 1.99
CA GLY A 594 16.73 28.24 0.60
C GLY A 594 17.82 27.33 0.07
N ASP A 595 18.91 27.12 0.80
CA ASP A 595 20.02 26.30 0.35
C ASP A 595 19.63 24.81 0.27
N THR A 596 18.87 24.32 1.25
CA THR A 596 18.34 22.95 1.24
C THR A 596 17.38 22.76 0.06
N LEU A 597 16.54 23.73 -0.21
CA LEU A 597 15.60 23.69 -1.32
C LEU A 597 16.32 23.73 -2.67
N CYS A 598 17.34 24.58 -2.82
CA CYS A 598 18.16 24.63 -4.03
C CYS A 598 18.93 23.32 -4.24
N ALA A 599 19.45 22.70 -3.18
CA ALA A 599 20.10 21.40 -3.25
C ALA A 599 19.17 20.33 -3.81
N LEU A 600 17.92 20.29 -3.33
CA LEU A 600 16.90 19.37 -3.80
C LEU A 600 16.49 19.67 -5.25
N ALA A 601 16.27 20.92 -5.59
CA ALA A 601 15.78 21.36 -6.90
C ALA A 601 16.77 21.09 -8.04
N HIS A 602 18.07 21.27 -7.80
CA HIS A 602 19.10 21.16 -8.86
C HIS A 602 19.48 19.69 -9.20
N ILE A 603 19.17 18.74 -8.33
CA ILE A 603 19.58 17.34 -8.51
C ILE A 603 18.53 16.52 -9.30
N GLY A 604 17.28 16.99 -9.40
CA GLY A 604 16.24 16.27 -10.11
C GLY A 604 15.11 17.16 -10.61
N LYS A 605 14.22 16.59 -11.41
CA LYS A 605 12.98 17.28 -11.86
C LYS A 605 11.93 17.18 -10.75
N HIS A 606 11.97 18.09 -9.79
CA HIS A 606 11.00 18.15 -8.69
C HIS A 606 9.99 19.27 -8.92
N SER A 607 8.73 19.00 -8.59
CA SER A 607 7.69 20.03 -8.52
C SER A 607 7.69 20.63 -7.11
N ILE A 608 8.03 21.90 -6.99
CA ILE A 608 8.10 22.60 -5.70
C ILE A 608 6.89 23.51 -5.58
N THR A 609 6.22 23.46 -4.44
CA THR A 609 5.10 24.33 -4.09
C THR A 609 5.52 25.23 -2.92
N LEU A 610 5.66 26.53 -3.16
CA LEU A 610 5.86 27.53 -2.12
C LEU A 610 4.48 27.99 -1.63
N LEU A 611 4.14 27.69 -0.39
CA LEU A 611 2.85 28.02 0.22
C LEU A 611 3.04 29.14 1.26
N ARG A 612 2.74 30.38 0.90
CA ARG A 612 2.75 31.51 1.82
C ARG A 612 1.43 31.57 2.60
N LEU A 613 1.52 31.53 3.92
CA LEU A 613 0.38 31.63 4.82
C LEU A 613 0.33 33.02 5.44
N LEU A 614 -0.75 33.77 5.17
CA LEU A 614 -0.98 35.11 5.72
C LEU A 614 -2.09 35.05 6.77
N SER A 615 -2.11 36.05 7.67
CA SER A 615 -3.24 36.29 8.56
C SER A 615 -4.46 36.74 7.77
N THR A 616 -5.65 36.50 8.29
CA THR A 616 -6.93 36.93 7.68
C THR A 616 -7.07 38.46 7.58
N ASP A 617 -6.34 39.21 8.40
CA ASP A 617 -6.36 40.69 8.45
C ASP A 617 -5.66 41.36 7.27
N VAL A 618 -4.87 40.62 6.49
CA VAL A 618 -4.09 41.14 5.37
C VAL A 618 -5.01 41.53 4.21
N GLN A 619 -4.79 42.68 3.60
CA GLN A 619 -5.61 43.18 2.49
C GLN A 619 -5.26 42.48 1.16
N ASP A 620 -6.24 42.41 0.23
CA ASP A 620 -6.05 41.60 -1.01
C ASP A 620 -4.98 42.16 -1.95
N HIS A 621 -4.68 43.45 -1.92
CA HIS A 621 -3.59 44.03 -2.71
C HIS A 621 -2.20 43.57 -2.21
N GLU A 622 -2.04 43.25 -0.92
CA GLU A 622 -0.79 42.74 -0.37
C GLU A 622 -0.52 41.28 -0.80
N ILE A 623 -1.56 40.50 -1.11
CA ILE A 623 -1.40 39.13 -1.61
C ILE A 623 -0.59 39.15 -2.91
N THR A 624 -0.95 40.05 -3.85
CA THR A 624 -0.24 40.18 -5.13
C THR A 624 1.22 40.61 -4.94
N ASP A 625 1.51 41.42 -3.92
CA ASP A 625 2.87 41.82 -3.59
C ASP A 625 3.70 40.65 -3.00
N TYR A 626 3.10 39.80 -2.18
CA TYR A 626 3.75 38.59 -1.68
C TYR A 626 3.98 37.58 -2.81
N GLU A 627 3.03 37.38 -3.71
CA GLU A 627 3.22 36.50 -4.87
C GLU A 627 4.40 36.99 -5.72
N LYS A 628 4.48 38.31 -6.00
CA LYS A 628 5.57 38.91 -6.75
C LYS A 628 6.93 38.73 -6.08
N LYS A 629 6.98 38.85 -4.74
CA LYS A 629 8.20 38.59 -3.96
C LYS A 629 8.65 37.11 -4.05
N LEU A 630 7.72 36.17 -4.00
CA LEU A 630 8.01 34.76 -4.18
C LEU A 630 8.54 34.45 -5.59
N TYR A 631 7.89 34.98 -6.61
CA TYR A 631 8.35 34.79 -7.99
C TYR A 631 9.72 35.40 -8.25
N ASN A 632 10.02 36.59 -7.70
CA ASN A 632 11.34 37.19 -7.80
C ASN A 632 12.39 36.30 -7.13
N TRP A 633 12.12 35.77 -5.92
CA TRP A 633 13.02 34.86 -5.22
C TRP A 633 13.29 33.57 -6.01
N VAL A 634 12.24 32.99 -6.64
CA VAL A 634 12.36 31.80 -7.51
C VAL A 634 13.25 32.11 -8.71
N THR A 635 13.08 33.27 -9.32
CA THR A 635 13.86 33.72 -10.48
C THR A 635 15.33 33.97 -10.11
N ASP A 636 15.58 34.64 -8.99
CA ASP A 636 16.94 34.92 -8.48
C ASP A 636 17.71 33.62 -8.16
N LYS A 637 17.03 32.59 -7.66
CA LYS A 637 17.61 31.27 -7.37
C LYS A 637 17.65 30.33 -8.58
N ASN A 638 17.14 30.76 -9.74
CA ASN A 638 17.10 29.99 -11.00
C ASN A 638 16.43 28.63 -10.85
N LEU A 639 15.32 28.58 -10.10
CA LEU A 639 14.57 27.35 -9.83
C LEU A 639 13.52 27.09 -10.92
N SER A 640 13.47 25.85 -11.42
CA SER A 640 12.50 25.36 -12.40
C SER A 640 11.36 24.62 -11.71
N PHE A 641 10.17 24.60 -12.32
CA PHE A 641 9.00 23.84 -11.84
C PHE A 641 8.50 24.24 -10.44
N VAL A 642 8.55 25.51 -10.11
CA VAL A 642 8.07 26.08 -8.85
C VAL A 642 6.68 26.70 -9.03
N LYS A 643 5.75 26.35 -8.15
CA LYS A 643 4.43 26.97 -8.03
C LYS A 643 4.40 27.81 -6.76
N CYS A 644 3.90 29.05 -6.85
CA CYS A 644 3.75 29.94 -5.72
C CYS A 644 2.26 30.10 -5.40
N PHE A 645 1.89 29.84 -4.15
CA PHE A 645 0.53 30.06 -3.65
C PHE A 645 0.59 30.94 -2.42
N VAL A 646 -0.30 31.93 -2.37
CA VAL A 646 -0.51 32.77 -1.19
C VAL A 646 -1.95 32.56 -0.73
N THR A 647 -2.13 32.20 0.53
CA THR A 647 -3.45 31.98 1.11
C THR A 647 -3.56 32.58 2.50
N LYS A 648 -4.78 33.00 2.85
CA LYS A 648 -5.11 33.48 4.21
C LYS A 648 -5.58 32.30 5.04
N SER A 649 -5.00 32.10 6.24
CA SER A 649 -5.47 31.06 7.16
C SER A 649 -5.08 31.40 8.60
N GLU A 650 -6.05 31.32 9.51
CA GLU A 650 -5.82 31.32 10.94
C GLU A 650 -5.36 29.94 11.45
N ALA A 651 -5.92 28.87 10.86
CA ALA A 651 -5.60 27.49 11.17
C ALA A 651 -4.37 27.00 10.38
N ARG A 652 -3.20 27.63 10.60
CA ARG A 652 -1.97 27.41 9.81
C ARG A 652 -1.53 25.95 9.81
N MET A 653 -1.56 25.28 10.95
CA MET A 653 -1.19 23.87 11.08
C MET A 653 -2.10 22.97 10.21
N GLU A 654 -3.40 23.15 10.31
CA GLU A 654 -4.37 22.34 9.54
C GLU A 654 -4.21 22.57 8.03
N THR A 655 -3.98 23.82 7.62
CA THR A 655 -3.74 24.17 6.21
C THR A 655 -2.48 23.52 5.67
N ILE A 656 -1.36 23.55 6.44
CA ILE A 656 -0.10 22.89 6.06
C ILE A 656 -0.30 21.38 5.95
N ILE A 657 -0.94 20.76 6.95
CA ILE A 657 -1.18 19.30 6.96
C ILE A 657 -2.10 18.89 5.80
N LEU A 658 -3.11 19.69 5.49
CA LEU A 658 -4.02 19.43 4.39
C LEU A 658 -3.27 19.47 3.04
N GLU A 659 -2.46 20.50 2.81
CA GLU A 659 -1.70 20.66 1.58
C GLU A 659 -0.56 19.66 1.47
N ALA A 660 0.10 19.30 2.59
CA ALA A 660 1.12 18.26 2.66
C ALA A 660 0.59 16.89 2.20
N GLN A 661 -0.73 16.65 2.27
CA GLN A 661 -1.33 15.42 1.79
C GLN A 661 -1.17 15.20 0.28
N THR A 662 -1.04 16.26 -0.49
CA THR A 662 -0.85 16.22 -1.95
C THR A 662 0.61 16.18 -2.37
N HIS A 663 1.54 16.29 -1.40
CA HIS A 663 2.97 16.34 -1.61
C HIS A 663 3.67 15.12 -0.99
N ASP A 664 4.90 14.87 -1.42
CA ASP A 664 5.69 13.72 -1.01
C ASP A 664 6.67 14.06 0.12
N LEU A 665 7.14 15.29 0.16
CA LEU A 665 8.06 15.82 1.15
C LEU A 665 7.63 17.23 1.59
N LEU A 666 7.70 17.47 2.88
CA LEU A 666 7.53 18.79 3.48
C LEU A 666 8.90 19.34 3.89
N VAL A 667 9.24 20.55 3.43
CA VAL A 667 10.47 21.27 3.84
C VAL A 667 10.06 22.55 4.54
N MET A 668 10.40 22.69 5.81
CA MET A 668 9.99 23.85 6.59
C MET A 668 11.10 24.42 7.44
N ALA A 669 11.07 25.74 7.61
CA ALA A 669 11.93 26.45 8.55
C ALA A 669 11.42 26.29 9.97
N VAL A 670 12.33 26.12 10.90
CA VAL A 670 12.05 26.23 12.32
C VAL A 670 12.30 27.67 12.73
N SER A 671 11.21 28.45 12.90
CA SER A 671 11.29 29.86 13.31
C SER A 671 11.17 30.00 14.82
N GLU A 672 11.92 30.94 15.39
CA GLU A 672 11.87 31.28 16.84
C GLU A 672 10.51 31.89 17.18
N GLY A 673 9.73 31.21 18.06
CA GLY A 673 8.55 31.80 18.66
C GLY A 673 8.97 32.79 19.75
N ALA A 674 8.39 33.99 19.78
CA ALA A 674 8.61 34.99 20.82
C ALA A 674 8.08 34.49 22.18
N GLY A 675 8.96 33.89 22.99
CA GLY A 675 8.63 33.47 24.37
C GLY A 675 9.68 32.57 25.00
N LEU A 676 10.27 33.03 26.10
CA LEU A 676 11.41 32.44 26.83
C LEU A 676 11.24 31.02 27.39
N LYS A 677 10.17 30.28 27.12
CA LYS A 677 9.89 28.97 27.74
C LYS A 677 9.44 27.83 26.79
N LYS A 678 9.35 28.05 25.47
CA LYS A 678 9.08 27.01 24.49
C LYS A 678 10.12 27.10 23.37
N MET A 679 11.29 26.56 23.65
CA MET A 679 12.47 26.76 22.81
C MET A 679 12.85 25.44 22.24
N LEU A 680 12.54 25.20 20.95
CA LEU A 680 13.44 24.51 20.07
C LEU A 680 12.96 24.15 18.71
N LEU A 681 11.85 23.57 18.62
CA LEU A 681 11.05 23.45 17.43
C LEU A 681 9.97 24.50 17.61
N GLY A 682 9.85 25.54 16.81
CA GLY A 682 8.76 26.50 16.94
C GLY A 682 7.46 25.73 17.06
N SER A 683 6.53 26.15 17.91
CA SER A 683 5.30 25.40 18.22
C SER A 683 4.58 24.85 16.98
N LEU A 684 4.64 25.57 15.86
CA LEU A 684 4.03 25.17 14.60
C LEU A 684 4.79 24.03 13.91
N ALA A 685 6.13 24.03 13.90
CA ALA A 685 6.92 22.98 13.27
C ALA A 685 6.81 21.65 14.02
N ASP A 686 6.78 21.70 15.36
CA ASP A 686 6.53 20.53 16.21
C ASP A 686 5.11 19.99 16.05
N ASP A 687 4.13 20.88 16.04
CA ASP A 687 2.73 20.50 15.87
C ASP A 687 2.51 19.84 14.50
N VAL A 688 3.13 20.40 13.44
CA VAL A 688 3.10 19.80 12.11
C VAL A 688 3.87 18.47 12.09
N ALA A 689 5.06 18.42 12.71
CA ALA A 689 5.85 17.20 12.76
C ALA A 689 5.13 16.07 13.50
N SER A 690 4.42 16.38 14.58
CA SER A 690 3.66 15.39 15.36
C SER A 690 2.42 14.88 14.65
N ASN A 691 1.76 15.71 13.84
CA ASN A 691 0.47 15.39 13.23
C ASN A 691 0.54 15.06 11.72
N CYS A 692 1.65 15.37 11.05
CA CYS A 692 1.83 15.10 9.62
C CYS A 692 2.38 13.69 9.39
N GLN A 693 1.69 12.95 8.50
CA GLN A 693 2.08 11.59 8.09
C GLN A 693 3.03 11.57 6.88
N ARG A 694 3.58 12.71 6.48
CA ARG A 694 4.54 12.81 5.39
C ARG A 694 5.95 12.99 5.94
N PRO A 695 6.98 12.57 5.18
CA PRO A 695 8.36 12.91 5.51
C PRO A 695 8.54 14.41 5.62
N ILE A 696 9.31 14.85 6.61
CA ILE A 696 9.53 16.26 6.88
C ILE A 696 11.03 16.53 7.00
N LEU A 697 11.50 17.56 6.31
CA LEU A 697 12.79 18.21 6.56
C LEU A 697 12.55 19.51 7.34
N MET A 698 13.10 19.59 8.52
CA MET A 698 13.07 20.79 9.36
C MET A 698 14.46 21.42 9.37
N VAL A 699 14.57 22.66 8.92
CA VAL A 699 15.85 23.38 8.86
C VAL A 699 15.90 24.44 9.94
N HIS A 700 16.92 24.40 10.77
CA HIS A 700 17.17 25.32 11.86
C HIS A 700 18.42 26.15 11.58
N ARG A 701 18.35 27.49 11.71
CA ARG A 701 19.53 28.36 11.64
C ARG A 701 20.36 28.27 12.93
N PRO A 702 21.69 28.36 12.86
CA PRO A 702 22.52 28.53 14.06
C PRO A 702 22.19 29.87 14.74
N ARG A 703 22.24 29.88 16.04
CA ARG A 703 22.15 31.11 16.82
C ARG A 703 23.53 31.75 16.85
N LEU A 704 23.75 32.72 15.97
CA LEU A 704 24.94 33.59 15.99
C LEU A 704 24.78 34.68 17.05
#